data_51336574b070f79b081980165378c7e0
#
_entry.id   51336574b070f79b081980165378c7e0
#
_cell.length_a   1.000
_cell.length_b   1.000
_cell.length_c   1.000
_cell.angle_alpha   90.00
_cell.angle_beta   90.00
_cell.angle_gamma   90.00
#
_symmetry.space_group_name_H-M   'P 1'
#
loop_
_entity.id
_entity.type
_entity.pdbx_description
1 polymer ?
#
loop_
_entity_poly.entity_id
_entity_poly.type
_entity_poly.pdbx_seq_one_letter_code
_entity_poly.pdbx_strand_id
1 'polypeptide(L)'
;MVPLFVNSDVREMAVAVLVVLVGATSNALANDGHPVSGERMRLNTIVVAQNDSSAVKSVSSGKTSDELLNDDDDDLLEDNAKDNDPLKDKENTEAPSTGQASAEVGKDARAEHEALFAESRFPAAGTCGTCHPKEYREWSVSQHAYSQLSPVYLSLNNKINQLSNGSNGDFCIRCHNQVGANLGENSFDSNLTRHPTSREGITCVVCHRLNKEYGKVSGRLALVEGGLTEPVFGPTGNKEMARVLENSHEYRVETNPEKSGRKIHKEAKQFASISSPAFCGTCHDVTLFNGFRLEEAFSEYRTSPAAARGVTCQDCHMGKVQGVVSGYDFGPAAVVGGVPTKPRKLANHFFAGPDYSVLPPGIFPHNSDAQQMATIEEWLQFDIKAGWGTDAFEDKIADNHKFPERWDSIDDRYDAREIIGEQLDLLEWARQKRLEVLRAGYILGDIVTERADAEGIAFKVQVKNGMDGHNVPTGFSGERLVWLEVMVKDSSGKVVFVSGDRDPNGDLRDGHSSYVHAGKIELDQYLLSLQSYFVTQNGRGGEIEHVIPIPYPVTALPRVLPSPLSLVFTGEPPTERNHKRGIEPLGQRWGHYEVKANAMTGTGAYTATVKLISQPVPVNLIIAIQDVGFDFGLTPAHVRNELIAGAQVLWQREIKFEIK
;
A
#
# COMPACT_ATOMS: atom_id res chain seq x y z
N MET A 1 -38.79 4.68 -59.38
CA MET A 1 -38.09 4.27 -60.63
C MET A 1 -36.68 3.87 -60.20
N VAL A 2 -36.39 2.60 -60.32
CA VAL A 2 -35.10 1.88 -60.22
C VAL A 2 -34.34 2.12 -61.54
N PRO A 3 -33.03 1.94 -61.71
CA PRO A 3 -32.28 0.73 -61.32
C PRO A 3 -30.88 0.94 -60.71
N LEU A 4 -30.47 0.06 -59.85
CA LEU A 4 -29.41 -0.97 -59.87
C LEU A 4 -28.36 -0.89 -61.03
N PHE A 5 -27.08 -0.87 -60.64
CA PHE A 5 -26.04 -1.65 -61.30
C PHE A 5 -25.01 -2.15 -60.28
N VAL A 6 -24.87 -3.47 -60.29
CA VAL A 6 -23.82 -4.30 -59.71
C VAL A 6 -22.65 -4.32 -60.67
N ASN A 7 -21.41 -4.24 -60.24
CA ASN A 7 -20.37 -5.09 -60.82
C ASN A 7 -19.23 -5.40 -59.83
N SER A 8 -18.96 -6.65 -59.77
CA SER A 8 -17.95 -7.43 -59.14
C SER A 8 -16.53 -7.16 -59.66
N ASP A 9 -15.53 -7.24 -58.79
CA ASP A 9 -14.34 -8.06 -59.07
C ASP A 9 -13.56 -8.33 -57.79
N VAL A 10 -13.59 -9.59 -57.37
CA VAL A 10 -12.79 -10.22 -56.34
C VAL A 10 -11.48 -10.62 -56.98
N ARG A 11 -10.35 -10.17 -56.45
CA ARG A 11 -9.06 -10.82 -56.67
C ARG A 11 -8.50 -11.29 -55.34
N GLU A 12 -8.55 -12.59 -55.18
CA GLU A 12 -7.82 -13.35 -54.17
C GLU A 12 -6.31 -13.07 -54.27
N MET A 13 -5.71 -12.70 -53.15
CA MET A 13 -4.28 -12.89 -52.94
C MET A 13 -4.09 -13.91 -51.83
N ALA A 14 -3.76 -15.11 -52.23
CA ALA A 14 -3.30 -16.19 -51.36
C ALA A 14 -1.89 -15.84 -50.83
N VAL A 15 -1.74 -15.70 -49.53
CA VAL A 15 -0.44 -15.66 -48.86
C VAL A 15 -0.12 -17.05 -48.35
N ALA A 16 0.85 -17.68 -49.00
CA ALA A 16 1.40 -18.97 -48.54
C ALA A 16 2.24 -18.77 -47.27
N VAL A 17 1.80 -19.39 -46.17
CA VAL A 17 2.60 -19.53 -44.95
C VAL A 17 3.49 -20.74 -45.09
N LEU A 18 4.79 -20.52 -45.25
CA LEU A 18 5.82 -21.55 -45.25
C LEU A 18 6.15 -21.90 -43.78
N VAL A 19 5.67 -23.03 -43.30
CA VAL A 19 6.07 -23.61 -42.00
C VAL A 19 7.32 -24.45 -42.22
N VAL A 20 8.47 -23.97 -41.73
CA VAL A 20 9.70 -24.78 -41.67
C VAL A 20 9.71 -25.51 -40.31
N LEU A 21 9.43 -26.81 -40.37
CA LEU A 21 9.67 -27.75 -39.26
C LEU A 21 11.14 -28.14 -39.29
N VAL A 22 11.90 -27.69 -38.29
CA VAL A 22 13.23 -28.28 -37.99
C VAL A 22 13.07 -29.28 -36.85
N GLY A 23 13.14 -30.56 -37.21
CA GLY A 23 13.21 -31.64 -36.25
C GLY A 23 14.62 -31.72 -35.64
N ALA A 24 14.71 -31.70 -34.33
CA ALA A 24 15.92 -32.05 -33.60
C ALA A 24 15.75 -33.42 -32.95
N THR A 25 16.50 -34.38 -33.43
CA THR A 25 16.66 -35.72 -32.85
C THR A 25 17.52 -35.68 -31.59
N SER A 26 17.00 -36.27 -30.54
CA SER A 26 17.71 -36.59 -29.30
C SER A 26 18.84 -37.57 -29.53
N ASN A 27 20.02 -37.28 -29.00
CA ASN A 27 21.02 -38.29 -28.66
C ASN A 27 21.53 -38.02 -27.25
N ALA A 28 21.28 -38.97 -26.37
CA ALA A 28 21.88 -39.06 -25.07
C ALA A 28 23.28 -39.66 -25.20
N LEU A 29 24.30 -39.03 -24.59
CA LEU A 29 25.50 -39.71 -24.12
C LEU A 29 26.01 -39.03 -22.86
N ALA A 30 26.35 -39.87 -21.92
CA ALA A 30 26.80 -39.57 -20.59
C ALA A 30 28.29 -39.21 -20.53
N ASN A 31 28.65 -38.63 -19.39
CA ASN A 31 29.96 -38.56 -18.72
C ASN A 31 30.94 -37.45 -19.14
N ASP A 32 31.30 -36.59 -18.23
CA ASP A 32 32.45 -36.59 -17.37
C ASP A 32 32.62 -35.20 -16.72
N GLY A 33 32.86 -35.24 -15.41
CA GLY A 33 33.02 -34.07 -14.57
C GLY A 33 34.27 -33.25 -14.80
N HIS A 34 34.14 -31.95 -14.66
CA HIS A 34 35.17 -31.06 -14.12
C HIS A 34 34.54 -29.79 -13.53
N PRO A 35 35.09 -29.19 -12.46
CA PRO A 35 34.47 -28.12 -11.72
C PRO A 35 34.60 -26.79 -12.44
N VAL A 36 33.49 -26.12 -12.66
CA VAL A 36 33.47 -24.74 -13.13
C VAL A 36 33.73 -23.84 -11.94
N SER A 37 34.86 -23.14 -11.97
CA SER A 37 35.25 -22.08 -11.04
C SER A 37 34.13 -21.02 -10.95
N GLY A 38 33.69 -20.74 -9.72
CA GLY A 38 32.70 -19.68 -9.45
C GLY A 38 33.25 -18.30 -9.80
N GLU A 39 32.73 -17.71 -10.84
CA GLU A 39 32.85 -16.27 -11.04
C GLU A 39 31.90 -15.55 -10.06
N ARG A 40 32.51 -14.76 -9.17
CA ARG A 40 31.80 -13.87 -8.25
C ARG A 40 31.04 -12.82 -9.05
N MET A 41 29.74 -12.91 -9.03
CA MET A 41 28.86 -11.84 -9.50
C MET A 41 29.09 -10.59 -8.62
N ARG A 42 29.73 -9.56 -9.17
CA ARG A 42 29.81 -8.26 -8.51
C ARG A 42 28.52 -7.53 -8.77
N LEU A 43 27.69 -7.39 -7.74
CA LEU A 43 26.59 -6.43 -7.70
C LEU A 43 27.18 -5.02 -7.67
N ASN A 44 27.05 -4.29 -8.77
CA ASN A 44 27.35 -2.87 -8.81
C ASN A 44 26.06 -2.09 -8.54
N THR A 45 25.94 -1.56 -7.34
CA THR A 45 24.90 -0.59 -7.02
C THR A 45 25.29 0.78 -7.55
N ILE A 46 24.45 1.38 -8.36
CA ILE A 46 24.61 2.77 -8.75
C ILE A 46 23.83 3.62 -7.73
N VAL A 47 24.58 4.34 -6.91
CA VAL A 47 24.07 5.51 -6.22
C VAL A 47 23.79 6.56 -7.29
N VAL A 48 22.57 7.08 -7.36
CA VAL A 48 22.21 8.17 -8.26
C VAL A 48 23.14 9.36 -7.97
N ALA A 49 24.11 9.59 -8.86
CA ALA A 49 24.94 10.78 -8.81
C ALA A 49 24.11 11.97 -9.27
N GLN A 50 23.93 12.94 -8.41
CA GLN A 50 23.44 14.27 -8.78
C GLN A 50 24.49 14.92 -9.69
N ASN A 51 24.06 15.33 -10.89
CA ASN A 51 24.85 16.19 -11.75
C ASN A 51 24.79 17.62 -11.21
N ASP A 52 25.78 17.97 -10.40
CA ASP A 52 26.08 19.38 -10.15
C ASP A 52 27.15 19.84 -11.16
N SER A 53 26.72 20.70 -12.07
CA SER A 53 27.63 21.48 -12.92
C SER A 53 27.91 22.82 -12.25
N SER A 54 28.87 22.87 -11.37
CA SER A 54 29.61 24.12 -11.10
C SER A 54 30.91 23.83 -10.35
N ALA A 55 31.92 24.54 -10.78
CA ALA A 55 33.35 24.40 -10.58
C ALA A 55 33.82 24.17 -9.13
N VAL A 56 34.74 23.23 -9.04
CA VAL A 56 35.52 22.82 -7.88
C VAL A 56 36.46 23.93 -7.41
N LYS A 57 36.47 24.20 -6.11
CA LYS A 57 37.66 24.52 -5.33
C LYS A 57 37.74 23.60 -4.12
N SER A 58 38.80 22.82 -4.09
CA SER A 58 39.14 21.86 -3.06
C SER A 58 39.42 22.53 -1.71
N VAL A 59 38.77 22.07 -0.66
CA VAL A 59 39.30 22.06 0.71
C VAL A 59 38.94 20.74 1.36
N SER A 60 39.96 19.99 1.74
CA SER A 60 39.88 18.74 2.46
C SER A 60 39.53 18.99 3.93
N SER A 61 38.48 18.38 4.44
CA SER A 61 38.44 17.84 5.81
C SER A 61 37.24 16.92 5.92
N GLY A 62 37.50 15.65 6.26
CA GLY A 62 36.52 14.60 6.31
C GLY A 62 35.60 14.75 7.51
N LYS A 63 34.33 14.51 7.24
CA LYS A 63 33.37 13.96 8.20
C LYS A 63 32.71 12.78 7.53
N THR A 64 32.78 11.66 8.20
CA THR A 64 32.21 10.39 7.75
C THR A 64 30.70 10.39 8.01
N SER A 65 29.97 9.65 7.19
CA SER A 65 28.49 9.46 7.26
C SER A 65 27.97 8.90 8.58
N ASP A 66 28.84 8.62 9.55
CA ASP A 66 28.49 8.07 10.86
C ASP A 66 28.02 9.14 11.87
N GLU A 67 28.23 10.43 11.60
CA GLU A 67 27.80 11.51 12.49
C GLU A 67 26.32 11.94 12.30
N LEU A 68 25.62 11.41 11.29
CA LEU A 68 24.23 11.79 11.00
C LEU A 68 23.18 10.81 11.56
N LEU A 69 23.60 9.74 12.22
CA LEU A 69 22.70 8.66 12.68
C LEU A 69 22.66 8.43 14.20
N ASN A 70 23.40 9.21 14.99
CA ASN A 70 23.52 9.02 16.43
C ASN A 70 23.11 10.23 17.28
N ASP A 71 22.29 11.12 16.77
CA ASP A 71 21.77 12.20 17.59
C ASP A 71 20.43 11.80 18.21
N ASP A 72 20.53 11.20 19.40
CA ASP A 72 19.51 11.24 20.45
C ASP A 72 19.55 12.66 21.06
N ASP A 73 19.12 13.68 20.33
CA ASP A 73 18.99 15.03 20.86
C ASP A 73 17.53 15.50 20.76
N ASP A 74 16.84 15.29 21.87
CA ASP A 74 15.58 15.96 22.23
C ASP A 74 15.79 17.42 22.71
N ASP A 75 16.95 18.03 22.41
CA ASP A 75 17.29 19.38 22.92
C ASP A 75 17.84 20.29 21.83
N LEU A 76 17.01 20.75 20.88
CA LEU A 76 17.31 21.91 20.05
C LEU A 76 16.05 22.72 19.71
N LEU A 77 15.43 23.29 20.73
CA LEU A 77 14.56 24.46 20.59
C LEU A 77 14.91 25.49 21.69
N GLU A 78 16.09 26.08 21.61
CA GLU A 78 16.31 27.41 22.20
C GLU A 78 17.39 28.18 21.42
N ASP A 79 16.95 29.33 20.93
CA ASP A 79 17.68 30.56 20.59
C ASP A 79 18.83 30.53 19.57
N ASN A 80 18.52 31.12 18.38
CA ASN A 80 19.24 32.28 17.92
C ASN A 80 18.58 32.95 16.72
N ALA A 81 17.64 33.81 16.98
CA ALA A 81 17.20 34.84 16.03
C ALA A 81 18.24 35.97 16.00
N LYS A 82 19.06 36.02 14.96
CA LYS A 82 19.71 37.27 14.51
C LYS A 82 19.77 37.31 13.00
N ASP A 83 18.97 38.22 12.48
CA ASP A 83 18.99 38.95 11.22
C ASP A 83 20.13 38.62 10.23
N ASN A 84 19.72 38.12 9.06
CA ASN A 84 20.20 38.63 7.76
C ASN A 84 19.27 38.08 6.66
N ASP A 85 18.28 38.91 6.28
CA ASP A 85 17.39 38.68 5.16
C ASP A 85 17.91 39.46 3.93
N PRO A 86 18.38 38.77 2.84
CA PRO A 86 18.80 39.42 1.61
C PRO A 86 17.69 39.61 0.57
N LEU A 87 16.42 39.48 0.92
CA LEU A 87 15.30 39.61 -0.03
C LEU A 87 14.30 40.71 0.29
N LYS A 88 14.72 41.78 0.97
CA LYS A 88 13.97 43.02 0.94
C LYS A 88 14.48 43.87 -0.20
N ASP A 89 13.61 44.08 -1.15
CA ASP A 89 13.46 45.06 -2.20
C ASP A 89 13.34 44.45 -3.60
N LYS A 90 12.08 44.26 -4.02
CA LYS A 90 11.60 44.64 -5.36
C LYS A 90 10.07 44.57 -5.38
N GLU A 91 9.48 45.75 -5.42
CA GLU A 91 8.07 45.96 -5.69
C GLU A 91 7.64 45.53 -7.09
N ASN A 92 6.39 45.05 -7.12
CA ASN A 92 5.38 45.13 -8.20
C ASN A 92 5.71 44.56 -9.58
N THR A 93 5.12 43.38 -9.85
CA THR A 93 4.33 43.20 -11.08
C THR A 93 3.18 42.26 -10.78
N GLU A 94 1.96 42.74 -10.96
CA GLU A 94 0.72 41.97 -10.85
C GLU A 94 0.69 40.82 -11.86
N ALA A 95 0.48 39.59 -11.36
CA ALA A 95 0.05 38.43 -12.14
C ALA A 95 -1.42 38.13 -11.80
N PRO A 96 -2.21 37.68 -12.76
CA PRO A 96 -3.67 37.65 -12.63
C PRO A 96 -4.14 36.62 -11.58
N SER A 97 -5.05 37.10 -10.73
CA SER A 97 -5.74 36.34 -9.68
C SER A 97 -6.62 35.24 -10.26
N THR A 98 -6.17 33.99 -10.17
CA THR A 98 -7.05 32.84 -10.18
C THR A 98 -6.62 31.92 -9.03
N GLY A 99 -7.39 31.88 -7.95
CA GLY A 99 -7.15 30.96 -6.85
C GLY A 99 -7.31 31.51 -5.46
N GLN A 100 -8.29 32.37 -5.23
CA GLN A 100 -8.68 32.75 -3.87
C GLN A 100 -10.03 32.16 -3.50
N ALA A 101 -10.07 30.84 -3.29
CA ALA A 101 -11.24 30.20 -2.65
C ALA A 101 -10.89 29.00 -1.76
N SER A 102 -9.61 28.65 -1.61
CA SER A 102 -9.23 27.44 -0.85
C SER A 102 -8.39 27.67 0.41
N ALA A 103 -8.00 28.90 0.72
CA ALA A 103 -7.05 29.16 1.80
C ALA A 103 -7.68 29.47 3.18
N GLU A 104 -9.00 29.61 3.29
CA GLU A 104 -9.66 29.96 4.55
C GLU A 104 -10.52 28.84 5.17
N VAL A 105 -10.73 27.71 4.49
CA VAL A 105 -11.61 26.63 4.96
C VAL A 105 -10.95 25.74 6.03
N GLY A 106 -9.64 25.80 6.20
CA GLY A 106 -8.89 24.90 7.07
C GLY A 106 -8.64 25.41 8.51
N LYS A 107 -9.30 26.49 8.96
CA LYS A 107 -9.01 27.06 10.28
C LYS A 107 -10.10 26.86 11.34
N ASP A 108 -11.23 26.29 10.97
CA ASP A 108 -12.37 26.06 11.86
C ASP A 108 -12.90 24.63 11.63
N ALA A 109 -12.71 23.77 12.62
CA ALA A 109 -13.16 22.38 12.56
C ALA A 109 -14.67 22.27 12.26
N ARG A 110 -15.46 23.18 12.81
CA ARG A 110 -16.91 23.23 12.57
C ARG A 110 -17.23 23.55 11.11
N ALA A 111 -16.53 24.53 10.53
CA ALA A 111 -16.73 24.89 9.13
C ALA A 111 -16.29 23.77 8.19
N GLU A 112 -15.20 23.07 8.52
CA GLU A 112 -14.74 21.89 7.79
C GLU A 112 -15.75 20.75 7.86
N HIS A 113 -16.32 20.49 9.04
CA HIS A 113 -17.37 19.50 9.24
C HIS A 113 -18.64 19.85 8.44
N GLU A 114 -19.08 21.11 8.49
CA GLU A 114 -20.23 21.57 7.71
C GLU A 114 -19.99 21.44 6.20
N ALA A 115 -18.75 21.66 5.74
CA ALA A 115 -18.37 21.51 4.34
C ALA A 115 -18.51 20.07 3.83
N LEU A 116 -18.28 19.05 4.67
CA LEU A 116 -18.51 17.66 4.32
C LEU A 116 -19.96 17.40 3.90
N PHE A 117 -20.90 17.98 4.59
CA PHE A 117 -22.34 17.82 4.30
C PHE A 117 -22.80 18.78 3.19
N ALA A 118 -22.05 19.84 2.93
CA ALA A 118 -22.33 20.76 1.85
C ALA A 118 -21.83 20.25 0.47
N GLU A 119 -20.89 19.28 0.42
CA GLU A 119 -20.44 18.70 -0.84
C GLU A 119 -21.59 17.94 -1.51
N SER A 120 -22.12 18.52 -2.57
CA SER A 120 -23.29 18.00 -3.28
C SER A 120 -22.93 17.04 -4.41
N ARG A 121 -21.66 16.98 -4.84
CA ARG A 121 -21.22 16.09 -5.93
C ARG A 121 -20.89 14.70 -5.44
N PHE A 122 -20.20 14.58 -4.29
CA PHE A 122 -19.73 13.32 -3.73
C PHE A 122 -19.97 13.29 -2.22
N PRO A 123 -21.07 12.66 -1.75
CA PRO A 123 -21.37 12.55 -0.31
C PRO A 123 -20.26 11.85 0.46
N ALA A 124 -19.94 12.36 1.64
CA ALA A 124 -18.98 11.78 2.56
C ALA A 124 -19.44 10.40 3.07
N ALA A 125 -18.48 9.54 3.42
CA ALA A 125 -18.75 8.19 3.93
C ALA A 125 -19.58 8.19 5.20
N GLY A 126 -19.39 9.14 6.11
CA GLY A 126 -20.19 9.30 7.32
C GLY A 126 -21.68 9.52 7.03
N THR A 127 -22.00 10.26 5.97
CA THR A 127 -23.38 10.41 5.50
C THR A 127 -23.99 9.05 5.14
N CYS A 128 -23.24 8.17 4.47
CA CYS A 128 -23.66 6.80 4.17
C CYS A 128 -23.80 5.97 5.45
N GLY A 129 -22.86 6.13 6.38
CA GLY A 129 -22.79 5.44 7.67
C GLY A 129 -24.04 5.63 8.55
N THR A 130 -24.74 6.75 8.41
CA THR A 130 -26.00 7.00 9.15
C THR A 130 -27.08 5.94 8.90
N CYS A 131 -27.04 5.28 7.72
CA CYS A 131 -27.97 4.21 7.36
C CYS A 131 -27.26 2.87 7.12
N HIS A 132 -25.96 2.87 6.83
CA HIS A 132 -25.13 1.68 6.59
C HIS A 132 -24.02 1.52 7.64
N PRO A 133 -24.34 1.42 8.94
CA PRO A 133 -23.36 1.49 10.03
C PRO A 133 -22.36 0.33 10.01
N LYS A 134 -22.77 -0.89 9.58
CA LYS A 134 -21.87 -2.04 9.47
C LYS A 134 -20.81 -1.81 8.40
N GLU A 135 -21.24 -1.47 7.20
CA GLU A 135 -20.36 -1.24 6.04
C GLU A 135 -19.41 -0.07 6.29
N TYR A 136 -19.92 1.00 6.90
CA TYR A 136 -19.13 2.16 7.30
C TYR A 136 -18.06 1.78 8.34
N ARG A 137 -18.41 1.05 9.41
CA ARG A 137 -17.48 0.61 10.44
C ARG A 137 -16.36 -0.26 9.87
N GLU A 138 -16.69 -1.19 8.96
CA GLU A 138 -15.71 -2.05 8.31
C GLU A 138 -14.78 -1.25 7.39
N TRP A 139 -15.35 -0.36 6.57
CA TRP A 139 -14.60 0.49 5.66
C TRP A 139 -13.69 1.48 6.39
N SER A 140 -14.16 2.12 7.47
CA SER A 140 -13.46 3.22 8.16
C SER A 140 -12.06 2.86 8.67
N VAL A 141 -11.77 1.58 8.88
CA VAL A 141 -10.45 1.06 9.30
C VAL A 141 -9.77 0.23 8.21
N SER A 142 -10.31 0.22 6.99
CA SER A 142 -9.73 -0.45 5.84
C SER A 142 -8.63 0.40 5.20
N GLN A 143 -7.72 -0.26 4.47
CA GLN A 143 -6.71 0.47 3.70
C GLN A 143 -7.29 1.22 2.49
N HIS A 144 -8.51 0.92 2.05
CA HIS A 144 -9.24 1.75 1.10
C HIS A 144 -9.52 3.14 1.70
N ALA A 145 -9.99 3.21 2.93
CA ALA A 145 -10.24 4.48 3.63
C ALA A 145 -8.95 5.27 3.88
N TYR A 146 -7.84 4.59 4.19
CA TYR A 146 -6.54 5.20 4.47
C TYR A 146 -5.68 5.44 3.23
N SER A 147 -6.14 5.08 2.01
CA SER A 147 -5.29 5.09 0.82
C SER A 147 -4.75 6.47 0.46
N GLN A 148 -5.53 7.55 0.63
CA GLN A 148 -5.08 8.92 0.41
C GLN A 148 -4.24 9.45 1.58
N LEU A 149 -4.60 9.10 2.80
CA LEU A 149 -3.93 9.60 4.00
C LEU A 149 -2.54 8.98 4.21
N SER A 150 -2.20 7.89 3.54
CA SER A 150 -0.90 7.21 3.70
C SER A 150 0.27 8.14 3.40
N PRO A 151 1.13 8.46 4.39
CA PRO A 151 2.29 9.31 4.16
C PRO A 151 3.30 8.65 3.21
N VAL A 152 3.41 7.33 3.24
CA VAL A 152 4.28 6.57 2.33
C VAL A 152 3.81 6.70 0.89
N TYR A 153 2.50 6.54 0.63
CA TYR A 153 1.93 6.72 -0.70
C TYR A 153 2.19 8.14 -1.23
N LEU A 154 1.87 9.17 -0.46
CA LEU A 154 2.00 10.55 -0.92
C LEU A 154 3.47 10.92 -1.19
N SER A 155 4.38 10.53 -0.32
CA SER A 155 5.83 10.75 -0.53
C SER A 155 6.34 9.97 -1.74
N LEU A 156 5.90 8.72 -1.95
CA LEU A 156 6.27 7.94 -3.14
C LEU A 156 5.74 8.60 -4.42
N ASN A 157 4.48 9.05 -4.43
CA ASN A 157 3.91 9.81 -5.56
C ASN A 157 4.74 11.06 -5.88
N ASN A 158 5.10 11.84 -4.86
CA ASN A 158 5.91 13.05 -5.01
C ASN A 158 7.31 12.72 -5.50
N LYS A 159 7.94 11.66 -4.99
CA LYS A 159 9.25 11.20 -5.43
C LYS A 159 9.26 10.74 -6.88
N ILE A 160 8.28 9.94 -7.31
CA ILE A 160 8.16 9.51 -8.70
C ILE A 160 7.95 10.71 -9.62
N ASN A 161 7.12 11.67 -9.21
CA ASN A 161 6.92 12.90 -9.99
C ASN A 161 8.18 13.77 -10.06
N GLN A 162 8.94 13.88 -8.97
CA GLN A 162 10.25 14.53 -8.99
C GLN A 162 11.20 13.86 -9.98
N LEU A 163 11.34 12.53 -9.92
CA LEU A 163 12.21 11.74 -10.80
C LEU A 163 11.77 11.76 -12.27
N SER A 164 10.48 11.91 -12.54
CA SER A 164 9.89 11.94 -13.88
C SER A 164 9.58 13.37 -14.39
N ASN A 165 10.09 14.41 -13.73
CA ASN A 165 9.82 15.82 -14.04
C ASN A 165 8.30 16.12 -14.17
N GLY A 166 7.49 15.56 -13.29
CA GLY A 166 6.04 15.76 -13.25
C GLY A 166 5.25 14.97 -14.31
N SER A 167 5.89 14.19 -15.16
CA SER A 167 5.19 13.49 -16.25
C SER A 167 4.36 12.28 -15.79
N ASN A 168 4.55 11.80 -14.55
CA ASN A 168 3.65 10.84 -13.94
C ASN A 168 2.27 11.46 -13.63
N GLY A 169 2.24 12.76 -13.31
CA GLY A 169 1.03 13.56 -13.14
C GLY A 169 0.06 12.96 -12.11
N ASP A 170 -1.19 12.81 -12.51
CA ASP A 170 -2.31 12.30 -11.70
C ASP A 170 -2.40 10.76 -11.67
N PHE A 171 -1.38 10.03 -12.12
CA PHE A 171 -1.49 8.58 -12.29
C PHE A 171 -1.83 7.85 -10.99
N CYS A 172 -1.15 8.17 -9.90
CA CYS A 172 -1.32 7.48 -8.62
C CYS A 172 -2.66 7.84 -7.94
N ILE A 173 -3.07 9.13 -7.97
CA ILE A 173 -4.30 9.59 -7.31
C ILE A 173 -5.55 8.89 -7.85
N ARG A 174 -5.54 8.40 -9.09
CA ARG A 174 -6.67 7.69 -9.70
C ARG A 174 -7.06 6.40 -8.98
N CYS A 175 -6.11 5.74 -8.31
CA CYS A 175 -6.37 4.51 -7.54
C CYS A 175 -6.35 4.75 -6.03
N HIS A 176 -5.78 5.86 -5.56
CA HIS A 176 -5.68 6.16 -4.13
C HIS A 176 -6.68 7.20 -3.64
N ASN A 177 -7.19 8.06 -4.53
CA ASN A 177 -8.17 9.10 -4.21
C ASN A 177 -9.03 9.46 -5.44
N GLN A 178 -9.99 8.61 -5.75
CA GLN A 178 -10.86 8.82 -6.91
C GLN A 178 -11.72 10.09 -6.79
N VAL A 179 -12.16 10.44 -5.59
CA VAL A 179 -12.94 11.67 -5.36
C VAL A 179 -12.11 12.89 -5.71
N GLY A 180 -10.90 13.01 -5.16
CA GLY A 180 -9.99 14.11 -5.48
C GLY A 180 -9.65 14.18 -6.96
N ALA A 181 -9.43 13.02 -7.61
CA ALA A 181 -9.21 12.97 -9.06
C ALA A 181 -10.40 13.48 -9.87
N ASN A 182 -11.65 13.19 -9.47
CA ASN A 182 -12.87 13.67 -10.13
C ASN A 182 -13.18 15.14 -9.78
N LEU A 183 -12.75 15.62 -8.61
CA LEU A 183 -12.82 17.04 -8.23
C LEU A 183 -11.77 17.90 -8.96
N GLY A 184 -10.76 17.27 -9.56
CA GLY A 184 -9.65 17.97 -10.22
C GLY A 184 -8.62 18.53 -9.25
N GLU A 185 -8.51 17.94 -8.04
CA GLU A 185 -7.49 18.34 -7.07
C GLU A 185 -6.08 18.05 -7.58
N ASN A 186 -5.14 18.86 -7.13
CA ASN A 186 -3.74 18.64 -7.43
C ASN A 186 -3.23 17.40 -6.69
N SER A 187 -2.62 16.46 -7.41
CA SER A 187 -2.12 15.20 -6.84
C SER A 187 -0.97 15.36 -5.84
N PHE A 188 -0.35 16.55 -5.78
CA PHE A 188 0.79 16.85 -4.90
C PHE A 188 0.42 17.56 -3.59
N ASP A 189 -0.83 18.02 -3.47
CA ASP A 189 -1.26 18.75 -2.30
C ASP A 189 -1.21 17.87 -1.05
N SER A 190 -0.81 18.48 0.07
CA SER A 190 -0.89 17.88 1.40
C SER A 190 -2.35 17.54 1.77
N ASN A 191 -2.54 16.51 2.56
CA ASN A 191 -3.86 16.20 3.11
C ASN A 191 -4.40 17.29 4.04
N LEU A 192 -3.55 18.16 4.58
CA LEU A 192 -3.96 19.30 5.39
C LEU A 192 -4.79 20.32 4.59
N THR A 193 -4.57 20.42 3.27
CA THR A 193 -5.25 21.38 2.39
C THR A 193 -6.30 20.80 1.47
N ARG A 194 -6.48 19.45 1.48
CA ARG A 194 -7.46 18.77 0.63
C ARG A 194 -8.88 18.92 1.16
N HIS A 195 -9.83 18.85 0.24
CA HIS A 195 -11.24 18.75 0.62
C HIS A 195 -11.46 17.52 1.53
N PRO A 196 -12.22 17.66 2.63
CA PRO A 196 -12.41 16.57 3.59
C PRO A 196 -12.87 15.24 2.97
N THR A 197 -13.85 15.28 2.05
CA THR A 197 -14.34 14.07 1.37
C THR A 197 -13.27 13.41 0.49
N SER A 198 -12.33 14.18 -0.08
CA SER A 198 -11.25 13.62 -0.87
C SER A 198 -10.21 12.89 -0.01
N ARG A 199 -10.09 13.25 1.27
CA ARG A 199 -9.22 12.55 2.24
C ARG A 199 -9.68 11.12 2.57
N GLU A 200 -10.93 10.80 2.26
CA GLU A 200 -11.52 9.47 2.52
C GLU A 200 -11.00 8.35 1.60
N GLY A 201 -10.03 8.65 0.72
CA GLY A 201 -9.41 7.64 -0.15
C GLY A 201 -10.38 6.98 -1.12
N ILE A 202 -10.49 5.66 -1.05
CA ILE A 202 -11.47 4.88 -1.82
C ILE A 202 -12.73 4.70 -0.99
N THR A 203 -13.55 5.74 -1.02
CA THR A 203 -14.77 5.86 -0.24
C THR A 203 -15.97 5.19 -0.94
N CYS A 204 -17.13 5.16 -0.25
CA CYS A 204 -18.37 4.49 -0.70
C CYS A 204 -18.76 4.86 -2.14
N VAL A 205 -18.69 6.14 -2.49
CA VAL A 205 -19.07 6.63 -3.83
C VAL A 205 -18.16 6.11 -4.95
N VAL A 206 -16.93 5.74 -4.66
CA VAL A 206 -16.01 5.21 -5.68
C VAL A 206 -16.56 3.92 -6.29
N CYS A 207 -17.18 3.06 -5.49
CA CYS A 207 -17.81 1.83 -5.96
C CYS A 207 -19.29 2.04 -6.30
N HIS A 208 -20.02 2.83 -5.50
CA HIS A 208 -21.47 2.93 -5.59
C HIS A 208 -21.98 4.12 -6.44
N ARG A 209 -21.06 4.84 -7.11
CA ARG A 209 -21.40 5.89 -8.11
C ARG A 209 -20.77 5.62 -9.49
N LEU A 210 -20.39 4.37 -9.77
CA LEU A 210 -20.02 3.92 -11.10
C LEU A 210 -21.20 3.28 -11.81
N ASN A 211 -21.44 3.67 -13.06
CA ASN A 211 -22.52 3.18 -13.89
C ASN A 211 -22.05 2.61 -15.24
N LYS A 212 -20.73 2.56 -15.45
CA LYS A 212 -20.11 2.06 -16.69
C LYS A 212 -18.95 1.12 -16.36
N GLU A 213 -18.79 0.12 -17.21
CA GLU A 213 -17.60 -0.71 -17.23
C GLU A 213 -16.49 0.02 -17.97
N TYR A 214 -15.34 0.11 -17.35
CA TYR A 214 -14.20 0.81 -17.95
C TYR A 214 -13.24 -0.12 -18.70
N GLY A 215 -13.47 -1.42 -18.70
CA GLY A 215 -12.80 -2.44 -19.51
C GLY A 215 -11.27 -2.37 -19.59
N LYS A 216 -10.64 -1.41 -18.93
CA LYS A 216 -9.22 -1.14 -18.94
C LYS A 216 -8.73 -0.68 -17.58
N VAL A 217 -7.62 -1.24 -17.23
CA VAL A 217 -6.82 -0.94 -16.06
C VAL A 217 -6.33 0.50 -16.06
N SER A 218 -6.03 1.05 -14.94
CA SER A 218 -5.37 2.34 -14.69
C SER A 218 -6.17 3.32 -13.83
N GLY A 219 -7.23 2.84 -13.15
CA GLY A 219 -7.96 3.64 -12.17
C GLY A 219 -8.68 4.88 -12.74
N ARG A 220 -8.75 5.04 -14.07
CA ARG A 220 -9.41 6.19 -14.67
C ARG A 220 -10.91 5.96 -14.72
N LEU A 221 -11.61 6.36 -13.65
CA LEU A 221 -13.04 6.18 -13.47
C LEU A 221 -13.71 7.56 -13.46
N ALA A 222 -14.86 7.69 -14.13
CA ALA A 222 -15.73 8.84 -14.01
C ALA A 222 -16.89 8.50 -13.07
N LEU A 223 -16.89 9.11 -11.90
CA LEU A 223 -17.95 8.95 -10.92
C LEU A 223 -19.18 9.72 -11.38
N VAL A 224 -20.36 9.17 -11.12
CA VAL A 224 -21.63 9.89 -11.32
C VAL A 224 -21.78 10.91 -10.21
N GLU A 225 -21.68 12.18 -10.56
CA GLU A 225 -21.87 13.29 -9.61
C GLU A 225 -23.29 13.38 -9.10
N GLY A 226 -23.44 13.95 -7.93
CA GLY A 226 -24.72 14.26 -7.30
C GLY A 226 -24.75 13.96 -5.81
N GLY A 227 -25.58 14.69 -5.10
CA GLY A 227 -25.77 14.57 -3.65
C GLY A 227 -26.35 13.23 -3.21
N LEU A 228 -26.65 13.13 -1.92
CA LEU A 228 -27.14 11.89 -1.30
C LEU A 228 -28.43 11.34 -1.95
N THR A 229 -29.30 12.21 -2.44
CA THR A 229 -30.58 11.81 -3.06
C THR A 229 -30.46 11.22 -4.46
N GLU A 230 -29.30 11.33 -5.10
CA GLU A 230 -29.07 10.77 -6.43
C GLU A 230 -28.96 9.22 -6.38
N PRO A 231 -29.17 8.53 -7.53
CA PRO A 231 -29.12 7.08 -7.58
C PRO A 231 -27.78 6.51 -7.15
N VAL A 232 -27.83 5.38 -6.45
CA VAL A 232 -26.65 4.54 -6.16
C VAL A 232 -26.68 3.27 -7.02
N PHE A 233 -25.50 2.68 -7.23
CA PHE A 233 -25.30 1.49 -8.05
C PHE A 233 -24.78 0.34 -7.19
N GLY A 234 -25.35 -0.84 -7.34
CA GLY A 234 -24.98 -1.98 -6.49
C GLY A 234 -25.28 -3.33 -7.13
N PRO A 235 -24.98 -4.43 -6.43
CA PRO A 235 -25.19 -5.79 -6.96
C PRO A 235 -26.67 -6.14 -7.15
N THR A 236 -27.57 -5.45 -6.46
CA THR A 236 -29.01 -5.68 -6.53
C THR A 236 -29.74 -4.41 -7.00
N GLY A 237 -30.88 -4.58 -7.62
CA GLY A 237 -31.72 -3.47 -8.08
C GLY A 237 -32.64 -2.91 -7.01
N ASN A 238 -33.62 -2.15 -7.45
CA ASN A 238 -34.45 -1.20 -6.68
C ASN A 238 -35.50 -1.80 -5.74
N LYS A 239 -35.65 -3.12 -5.67
CA LYS A 239 -36.81 -3.75 -4.99
C LYS A 239 -36.97 -3.34 -3.52
N GLU A 240 -35.89 -3.40 -2.75
CA GLU A 240 -35.96 -3.04 -1.32
C GLU A 240 -36.03 -1.51 -1.15
N MET A 241 -35.35 -0.76 -2.00
CA MET A 241 -35.45 0.70 -2.01
C MET A 241 -36.88 1.18 -2.30
N ALA A 242 -37.53 0.60 -3.29
CA ALA A 242 -38.96 0.89 -3.59
C ALA A 242 -39.85 0.63 -2.37
N ARG A 243 -39.62 -0.51 -1.68
CA ARG A 243 -40.39 -0.83 -0.45
C ARG A 243 -40.16 0.22 0.66
N VAL A 244 -38.94 0.70 0.85
CA VAL A 244 -38.65 1.76 1.82
C VAL A 244 -39.37 3.06 1.45
N LEU A 245 -39.38 3.42 0.16
CA LEU A 245 -40.05 4.63 -0.33
C LEU A 245 -41.59 4.54 -0.24
N GLU A 246 -42.15 3.36 -0.53
CA GLU A 246 -43.60 3.10 -0.34
C GLU A 246 -44.03 3.24 1.13
N ASN A 247 -43.13 2.92 2.07
CA ASN A 247 -43.32 3.06 3.50
C ASN A 247 -42.58 4.27 4.08
N SER A 248 -42.44 5.34 3.30
CA SER A 248 -41.65 6.53 3.66
C SER A 248 -42.02 7.14 5.00
N HIS A 249 -43.25 7.01 5.41
CA HIS A 249 -43.73 7.50 6.71
C HIS A 249 -43.14 6.70 7.89
N GLU A 250 -43.04 5.37 7.78
CA GLU A 250 -42.43 4.50 8.78
C GLU A 250 -40.93 4.80 8.91
N TYR A 251 -40.23 4.90 7.77
CA TYR A 251 -38.80 5.19 7.70
C TYR A 251 -38.46 6.67 7.87
N ARG A 252 -39.46 7.57 7.83
CA ARG A 252 -39.29 9.03 7.91
C ARG A 252 -38.28 9.56 6.90
N VAL A 253 -38.40 9.11 5.65
CA VAL A 253 -37.44 9.41 4.58
C VAL A 253 -38.04 10.37 3.55
N GLU A 254 -37.14 11.11 2.90
CA GLU A 254 -37.45 12.06 1.84
C GLU A 254 -36.36 12.00 0.75
N THR A 255 -36.75 11.96 -0.51
CA THR A 255 -35.83 11.96 -1.66
C THR A 255 -35.68 13.32 -2.33
N ASN A 256 -36.57 14.29 -2.00
CA ASN A 256 -36.40 15.65 -2.48
C ASN A 256 -35.42 16.39 -1.55
N PRO A 257 -34.26 16.89 -2.05
CA PRO A 257 -33.27 17.56 -1.22
C PRO A 257 -33.79 18.82 -0.51
N GLU A 258 -34.82 19.49 -1.05
CA GLU A 258 -35.36 20.74 -0.52
C GLU A 258 -36.37 20.56 0.60
N LYS A 259 -36.99 19.37 0.73
CA LYS A 259 -37.99 19.10 1.75
C LYS A 259 -37.34 18.67 3.07
N SER A 260 -37.93 18.99 4.18
CA SER A 260 -37.50 18.47 5.48
C SER A 260 -37.74 16.97 5.59
N GLY A 261 -36.85 16.27 6.32
CA GLY A 261 -36.85 14.83 6.49
C GLY A 261 -35.50 14.20 6.24
N ARG A 262 -35.34 12.94 6.66
CA ARG A 262 -34.10 12.18 6.44
C ARG A 262 -33.89 11.94 4.95
N LYS A 263 -32.79 12.43 4.41
CA LYS A 263 -32.47 12.23 3.00
C LYS A 263 -31.99 10.80 2.75
N ILE A 264 -32.48 10.21 1.65
CA ILE A 264 -31.98 8.96 1.11
C ILE A 264 -31.90 9.05 -0.41
N HIS A 265 -31.11 8.17 -1.03
CA HIS A 265 -31.06 8.06 -2.49
C HIS A 265 -32.41 7.64 -3.07
N LYS A 266 -32.78 8.23 -4.19
CA LYS A 266 -34.07 8.03 -4.84
C LYS A 266 -34.22 6.67 -5.51
N GLU A 267 -33.11 6.00 -5.81
CA GLU A 267 -33.09 4.75 -6.55
C GLU A 267 -31.80 3.95 -6.27
N ALA A 268 -31.91 2.63 -6.24
CA ALA A 268 -30.79 1.71 -6.25
C ALA A 268 -30.77 0.95 -7.58
N LYS A 269 -29.83 1.25 -8.46
CA LYS A 269 -29.68 0.62 -9.77
C LYS A 269 -28.79 -0.61 -9.69
N GLN A 270 -29.18 -1.68 -10.37
CA GLN A 270 -28.32 -2.84 -10.49
C GLN A 270 -27.16 -2.53 -11.43
N PHE A 271 -25.96 -2.81 -10.94
CA PHE A 271 -24.70 -2.74 -11.69
C PHE A 271 -23.92 -4.03 -11.44
N ALA A 272 -24.08 -5.00 -12.32
CA ALA A 272 -23.56 -6.35 -12.14
C ALA A 272 -22.03 -6.40 -12.03
N SER A 273 -21.33 -5.48 -12.70
CA SER A 273 -19.87 -5.42 -12.72
C SER A 273 -19.23 -5.24 -11.34
N ILE A 274 -19.92 -4.63 -10.37
CA ILE A 274 -19.42 -4.49 -8.99
C ILE A 274 -19.17 -5.85 -8.31
N SER A 275 -19.81 -6.90 -8.79
CA SER A 275 -19.64 -8.28 -8.30
C SER A 275 -18.66 -9.10 -9.15
N SER A 276 -18.03 -8.51 -10.16
CA SER A 276 -17.05 -9.19 -11.01
C SER A 276 -15.62 -8.91 -10.53
N PRO A 277 -14.68 -9.84 -10.71
CA PRO A 277 -13.27 -9.61 -10.39
C PRO A 277 -12.67 -8.46 -11.20
N ALA A 278 -13.13 -8.22 -12.43
CA ALA A 278 -12.67 -7.13 -13.29
C ALA A 278 -12.91 -5.76 -12.68
N PHE A 279 -13.92 -5.60 -11.82
CA PHE A 279 -14.15 -4.37 -11.08
C PHE A 279 -12.96 -4.03 -10.17
N CYS A 280 -12.45 -4.99 -9.40
CA CYS A 280 -11.24 -4.82 -8.58
C CYS A 280 -10.01 -4.59 -9.45
N GLY A 281 -9.91 -5.28 -10.58
CA GLY A 281 -8.82 -5.17 -11.55
C GLY A 281 -8.67 -3.79 -12.19
N THR A 282 -9.63 -2.87 -12.07
CA THR A 282 -9.48 -1.49 -12.55
C THR A 282 -8.38 -0.73 -11.81
N CYS A 283 -8.12 -1.08 -10.54
CA CYS A 283 -7.07 -0.51 -9.71
C CYS A 283 -5.99 -1.55 -9.34
N HIS A 284 -6.37 -2.83 -9.15
CA HIS A 284 -5.47 -3.91 -8.76
C HIS A 284 -4.85 -4.66 -9.94
N ASP A 285 -4.52 -3.95 -11.01
CA ASP A 285 -3.74 -4.42 -12.15
C ASP A 285 -3.18 -3.21 -12.91
N VAL A 286 -1.96 -2.80 -12.59
CA VAL A 286 -1.38 -1.54 -13.03
C VAL A 286 -0.19 -1.78 -13.95
N THR A 287 -0.26 -1.19 -15.15
CA THR A 287 0.83 -1.18 -16.12
C THR A 287 1.27 0.26 -16.37
N LEU A 288 2.53 0.55 -16.15
CA LEU A 288 3.12 1.86 -16.44
C LEU A 288 3.23 2.08 -17.97
N PHE A 289 3.45 3.33 -18.38
CA PHE A 289 3.52 3.70 -19.80
C PHE A 289 4.68 3.02 -20.55
N ASN A 290 5.75 2.66 -19.86
CA ASN A 290 6.86 1.90 -20.44
C ASN A 290 6.58 0.39 -20.58
N GLY A 291 5.38 -0.07 -20.24
CA GLY A 291 4.99 -1.48 -20.26
C GLY A 291 5.34 -2.26 -18.98
N PHE A 292 5.99 -1.61 -18.01
CA PHE A 292 6.31 -2.24 -16.74
C PHE A 292 5.04 -2.56 -15.96
N ARG A 293 4.95 -3.79 -15.45
CA ARG A 293 3.84 -4.27 -14.62
C ARG A 293 4.11 -3.93 -13.16
N LEU A 294 3.51 -2.85 -12.68
CA LEU A 294 3.69 -2.36 -11.32
C LEU A 294 2.90 -3.19 -10.31
N GLU A 295 1.64 -3.45 -10.63
CA GLU A 295 0.74 -4.25 -9.80
C GLU A 295 0.05 -5.31 -10.66
N GLU A 296 -0.03 -6.55 -10.18
CA GLU A 296 -0.45 -7.68 -11.01
C GLU A 296 -1.46 -8.61 -10.34
N ALA A 297 -2.09 -8.21 -9.21
CA ALA A 297 -2.99 -9.08 -8.47
C ALA A 297 -4.13 -9.65 -9.33
N PHE A 298 -4.74 -8.82 -10.17
CA PHE A 298 -5.81 -9.28 -11.06
C PHE A 298 -5.30 -10.14 -12.22
N SER A 299 -4.14 -9.83 -12.80
CA SER A 299 -3.53 -10.64 -13.85
C SER A 299 -3.13 -12.02 -13.34
N GLU A 300 -2.56 -12.11 -12.13
CA GLU A 300 -2.24 -13.38 -11.47
C GLU A 300 -3.51 -14.18 -11.17
N TYR A 301 -4.55 -13.51 -10.63
CA TYR A 301 -5.84 -14.14 -10.41
C TYR A 301 -6.43 -14.74 -11.69
N ARG A 302 -6.43 -14.03 -12.81
CA ARG A 302 -7.02 -14.50 -14.07
C ARG A 302 -6.49 -15.83 -14.57
N THR A 303 -5.27 -16.17 -14.21
CA THR A 303 -4.61 -17.43 -14.60
C THR A 303 -4.62 -18.48 -13.48
N SER A 304 -5.27 -18.18 -12.36
CA SER A 304 -5.26 -19.00 -11.16
C SER A 304 -6.29 -20.13 -11.18
N PRO A 305 -6.11 -21.19 -10.36
CA PRO A 305 -7.12 -22.23 -10.16
C PRO A 305 -8.44 -21.70 -9.60
N ALA A 306 -8.43 -20.66 -8.76
CA ALA A 306 -9.64 -20.02 -8.23
C ALA A 306 -10.48 -19.41 -9.35
N ALA A 307 -9.85 -18.65 -10.27
CA ALA A 307 -10.55 -18.08 -11.42
C ALA A 307 -11.15 -19.17 -12.33
N ALA A 308 -10.44 -20.29 -12.54
CA ALA A 308 -10.94 -21.41 -13.33
C ALA A 308 -12.19 -22.07 -12.71
N ARG A 309 -12.40 -21.95 -11.39
CA ARG A 309 -13.61 -22.40 -10.68
C ARG A 309 -14.68 -21.33 -10.56
N GLY A 310 -14.47 -20.10 -11.06
CA GLY A 310 -15.39 -19.00 -10.94
C GLY A 310 -15.44 -18.35 -9.54
N VAL A 311 -14.43 -18.61 -8.68
CA VAL A 311 -14.28 -17.94 -7.37
C VAL A 311 -13.77 -16.53 -7.63
N THR A 312 -14.46 -15.53 -7.08
CA THR A 312 -14.17 -14.12 -7.33
C THR A 312 -13.29 -13.49 -6.22
N CYS A 313 -12.73 -12.32 -6.50
CA CYS A 313 -12.02 -11.52 -5.47
C CYS A 313 -12.94 -11.25 -4.26
N GLN A 314 -14.21 -10.94 -4.55
CA GLN A 314 -15.23 -10.64 -3.54
C GLN A 314 -15.53 -11.86 -2.65
N ASP A 315 -15.49 -13.09 -3.17
CA ASP A 315 -15.76 -14.31 -2.39
C ASP A 315 -14.70 -14.55 -1.29
N CYS A 316 -13.46 -14.09 -1.51
CA CYS A 316 -12.39 -14.18 -0.53
C CYS A 316 -12.23 -12.91 0.31
N HIS A 317 -12.24 -11.72 -0.33
CA HIS A 317 -11.91 -10.45 0.35
C HIS A 317 -13.12 -9.71 0.90
N MET A 318 -14.36 -10.11 0.55
CA MET A 318 -15.59 -9.57 1.09
C MET A 318 -16.47 -10.65 1.74
N GLY A 319 -15.91 -11.82 2.04
CA GLY A 319 -16.54 -12.91 2.77
C GLY A 319 -16.49 -12.70 4.29
N LYS A 320 -17.11 -13.64 5.04
CA LYS A 320 -17.12 -13.63 6.52
C LYS A 320 -15.72 -13.71 7.12
N VAL A 321 -14.88 -14.59 6.56
CA VAL A 321 -13.47 -14.75 6.93
C VAL A 321 -12.64 -14.22 5.77
N GLN A 322 -11.82 -13.24 6.07
CA GLN A 322 -11.00 -12.57 5.06
C GLN A 322 -9.93 -13.51 4.49
N GLY A 323 -9.71 -13.45 3.19
CA GLY A 323 -8.71 -14.21 2.48
C GLY A 323 -9.12 -15.64 2.08
N VAL A 324 -10.29 -16.12 2.50
CA VAL A 324 -10.79 -17.46 2.15
C VAL A 324 -12.24 -17.42 1.71
N VAL A 325 -12.65 -18.38 0.87
CA VAL A 325 -14.04 -18.53 0.47
C VAL A 325 -14.84 -19.05 1.68
N SER A 326 -15.56 -18.15 2.36
CA SER A 326 -16.25 -18.43 3.62
C SER A 326 -17.76 -18.14 3.57
N GLY A 327 -18.28 -17.79 2.39
CA GLY A 327 -19.63 -17.29 2.23
C GLY A 327 -19.77 -15.86 2.77
N TYR A 328 -21.01 -15.42 2.97
CA TYR A 328 -21.33 -14.05 3.32
C TYR A 328 -22.22 -14.00 4.56
N ASP A 329 -22.19 -12.87 5.28
CA ASP A 329 -23.14 -12.59 6.34
C ASP A 329 -24.56 -12.41 5.76
N PHE A 330 -25.55 -12.49 6.64
CA PHE A 330 -26.94 -12.28 6.29
C PHE A 330 -27.59 -11.35 7.31
N GLY A 331 -28.11 -10.22 6.85
CA GLY A 331 -28.67 -9.19 7.72
C GLY A 331 -29.26 -8.03 6.95
N PRO A 332 -29.76 -6.98 7.65
CA PRO A 332 -30.24 -5.77 7.01
C PRO A 332 -29.09 -5.01 6.35
N ALA A 333 -29.27 -4.62 5.09
CA ALA A 333 -28.28 -3.80 4.39
C ALA A 333 -28.30 -2.33 4.81
N ALA A 334 -29.35 -1.89 5.49
CA ALA A 334 -29.45 -0.55 6.05
C ALA A 334 -30.33 -0.55 7.29
N VAL A 335 -30.09 0.40 8.19
CA VAL A 335 -30.93 0.73 9.33
C VAL A 335 -31.36 2.19 9.15
N VAL A 336 -32.55 2.40 8.63
CA VAL A 336 -33.06 3.72 8.25
C VAL A 336 -33.92 4.29 9.36
N GLY A 337 -33.41 5.33 10.05
CA GLY A 337 -34.17 5.92 11.17
C GLY A 337 -34.41 4.98 12.34
N GLY A 338 -33.54 4.03 12.58
CA GLY A 338 -33.68 2.98 13.58
C GLY A 338 -34.45 1.76 13.08
N VAL A 339 -35.01 1.79 11.86
CA VAL A 339 -35.78 0.68 11.28
C VAL A 339 -34.92 -0.12 10.32
N PRO A 340 -34.62 -1.41 10.60
CA PRO A 340 -33.80 -2.23 9.71
C PRO A 340 -34.54 -2.59 8.42
N THR A 341 -33.83 -2.63 7.31
CA THR A 341 -34.33 -3.18 6.04
C THR A 341 -34.44 -4.71 6.12
N LYS A 342 -35.08 -5.34 5.13
CA LYS A 342 -35.18 -6.80 5.08
C LYS A 342 -33.79 -7.43 4.99
N PRO A 343 -33.53 -8.51 5.74
CA PRO A 343 -32.27 -9.21 5.68
C PRO A 343 -31.93 -9.72 4.28
N ARG A 344 -30.68 -9.59 3.90
CA ARG A 344 -30.10 -10.12 2.66
C ARG A 344 -28.64 -10.54 2.85
N LYS A 345 -28.04 -11.12 1.83
CA LYS A 345 -26.60 -11.35 1.75
C LYS A 345 -25.85 -10.01 1.88
N LEU A 346 -24.87 -9.96 2.80
CA LEU A 346 -24.03 -8.79 3.06
C LEU A 346 -22.58 -9.11 2.73
N ALA A 347 -21.96 -8.25 1.94
CA ALA A 347 -20.52 -8.28 1.73
C ALA A 347 -19.79 -7.55 2.87
N ASN A 348 -18.62 -8.03 3.24
CA ASN A 348 -17.73 -7.35 4.17
C ASN A 348 -16.96 -6.26 3.44
N HIS A 349 -16.84 -5.07 4.03
CA HIS A 349 -16.20 -3.89 3.43
C HIS A 349 -14.84 -3.54 4.05
N PHE A 350 -14.25 -4.46 4.80
CA PHE A 350 -12.91 -4.24 5.36
C PHE A 350 -11.79 -4.49 4.34
N PHE A 351 -11.97 -5.40 3.39
CA PHE A 351 -10.99 -5.70 2.33
C PHE A 351 -9.60 -6.00 2.88
N ALA A 352 -9.48 -6.91 3.84
CA ALA A 352 -8.22 -7.19 4.52
C ALA A 352 -7.07 -7.51 3.56
N GLY A 353 -5.95 -6.86 3.77
CA GLY A 353 -4.69 -7.02 3.04
C GLY A 353 -3.49 -6.93 3.99
N PRO A 354 -2.26 -6.82 3.46
CA PRO A 354 -1.05 -6.76 4.28
C PRO A 354 -0.81 -5.41 4.94
N ASP A 355 -1.41 -4.33 4.43
CA ASP A 355 -1.11 -2.96 4.82
C ASP A 355 -1.85 -2.54 6.10
N TYR A 356 -1.31 -1.51 6.75
CA TYR A 356 -1.92 -0.82 7.90
C TYR A 356 -1.51 0.65 7.90
N SER A 357 -2.27 1.47 8.62
CA SER A 357 -1.98 2.89 8.76
C SER A 357 -0.80 3.13 9.70
N VAL A 358 0.12 4.01 9.30
CA VAL A 358 1.23 4.52 10.13
C VAL A 358 0.99 5.98 10.54
N LEU A 359 -0.26 6.41 10.54
CA LEU A 359 -0.66 7.76 10.90
C LEU A 359 -0.64 7.97 12.41
N PRO A 360 -0.44 9.23 12.85
CA PRO A 360 -0.69 9.62 14.23
C PRO A 360 -2.12 9.26 14.68
N PRO A 361 -2.32 8.91 15.96
CA PRO A 361 -3.61 8.39 16.46
C PRO A 361 -4.81 9.32 16.25
N GLY A 362 -4.62 10.62 16.17
CA GLY A 362 -5.72 11.59 15.94
C GLY A 362 -6.10 11.81 14.48
N ILE A 363 -5.48 11.11 13.53
CA ILE A 363 -5.80 11.27 12.10
C ILE A 363 -6.69 10.13 11.63
N PHE A 364 -7.89 10.48 11.23
CA PHE A 364 -8.93 9.55 10.80
C PHE A 364 -9.28 9.75 9.32
N PRO A 365 -9.64 8.71 8.57
CA PRO A 365 -10.23 8.85 7.24
C PRO A 365 -11.52 9.66 7.30
N HIS A 366 -12.41 9.27 8.17
CA HIS A 366 -13.62 9.98 8.53
C HIS A 366 -14.07 9.58 9.94
N ASN A 367 -14.30 10.55 10.80
CA ASN A 367 -14.92 10.40 12.11
C ASN A 367 -15.63 11.72 12.43
N SER A 368 -16.97 11.70 12.51
CA SER A 368 -17.77 12.91 12.68
C SER A 368 -17.48 13.63 13.99
N ASP A 369 -17.23 12.89 15.06
CA ASP A 369 -17.00 13.45 16.39
C ASP A 369 -15.61 14.09 16.46
N ALA A 370 -14.60 13.40 15.87
CA ALA A 370 -13.26 13.95 15.74
C ALA A 370 -13.23 15.23 14.90
N GLN A 371 -13.98 15.26 13.78
CA GLN A 371 -14.02 16.42 12.89
C GLN A 371 -14.79 17.59 13.48
N GLN A 372 -15.81 17.34 14.31
CA GLN A 372 -16.50 18.40 15.06
C GLN A 372 -15.64 18.98 16.18
N MET A 373 -14.75 18.15 16.75
CA MET A 373 -13.93 18.52 17.89
C MET A 373 -12.74 19.39 17.48
N ALA A 374 -11.99 18.99 16.45
CA ALA A 374 -10.74 19.65 16.08
C ALA A 374 -10.38 19.45 14.60
N THR A 375 -9.60 20.37 14.04
CA THR A 375 -8.93 20.22 12.75
C THR A 375 -7.81 19.18 12.80
N ILE A 376 -7.31 18.75 11.64
CA ILE A 376 -6.16 17.82 11.58
C ILE A 376 -4.93 18.43 12.26
N GLU A 377 -4.65 19.74 12.04
CA GLU A 377 -3.52 20.41 12.65
C GLU A 377 -3.61 20.44 14.18
N GLU A 378 -4.81 20.61 14.72
CA GLU A 378 -5.03 20.56 16.17
C GLU A 378 -4.89 19.13 16.71
N TRP A 379 -5.40 18.11 15.99
CA TRP A 379 -5.21 16.71 16.34
C TRP A 379 -3.74 16.29 16.37
N LEU A 380 -2.91 16.81 15.48
CA LEU A 380 -1.47 16.56 15.46
C LEU A 380 -0.75 17.11 16.71
N GLN A 381 -1.38 18.06 17.42
CA GLN A 381 -0.86 18.61 18.67
C GLN A 381 -1.32 17.86 19.92
N PHE A 382 -2.23 16.89 19.80
CA PHE A 382 -2.73 16.11 20.94
C PHE A 382 -1.72 15.04 21.35
N ASP A 383 -1.12 15.19 22.53
CA ASP A 383 -0.10 14.23 23.00
C ASP A 383 -0.72 13.06 23.78
N ILE A 384 -1.12 12.04 23.04
CA ILE A 384 -1.62 10.78 23.62
C ILE A 384 -0.55 10.05 24.42
N LYS A 385 0.76 10.18 24.04
CA LYS A 385 1.87 9.48 24.71
C LYS A 385 2.20 10.12 26.06
N ALA A 386 2.04 11.43 26.19
CA ALA A 386 2.15 12.11 27.49
C ALA A 386 1.06 11.68 28.47
N GLY A 387 -0.06 11.16 27.98
CA GLY A 387 -1.17 10.70 28.80
C GLY A 387 -2.32 11.69 28.92
N TRP A 388 -2.39 12.70 28.02
CA TRP A 388 -3.48 13.69 28.03
C TRP A 388 -4.86 13.02 28.05
N GLY A 389 -5.77 13.53 28.90
CA GLY A 389 -7.10 12.97 29.10
C GLY A 389 -7.10 11.65 29.87
N THR A 390 -6.14 11.43 30.76
CA THR A 390 -6.16 10.33 31.73
C THR A 390 -6.05 10.88 33.16
N ASP A 391 -6.72 10.25 34.13
CA ASP A 391 -6.61 10.62 35.55
C ASP A 391 -5.15 10.67 36.01
N ALA A 392 -4.33 9.72 35.52
CA ALA A 392 -2.92 9.63 35.91
C ALA A 392 -2.09 10.85 35.48
N PHE A 393 -2.46 11.52 34.40
CA PHE A 393 -1.84 12.74 33.91
C PHE A 393 -2.51 13.97 34.49
N GLU A 394 -3.84 14.08 34.38
CA GLU A 394 -4.61 15.27 34.76
C GLU A 394 -4.54 15.59 36.23
N ASP A 395 -4.48 14.56 37.14
CA ASP A 395 -4.31 14.72 38.59
C ASP A 395 -2.91 15.20 39.01
N LYS A 396 -1.91 15.11 38.14
CA LYS A 396 -0.49 15.36 38.49
C LYS A 396 0.11 16.54 37.75
N ILE A 397 -0.58 17.05 36.73
CA ILE A 397 -0.05 18.16 35.96
C ILE A 397 0.04 19.42 36.80
N ALA A 398 1.08 20.21 36.57
CA ALA A 398 1.24 21.48 37.28
C ALA A 398 0.20 22.50 36.80
N ASP A 399 -0.34 23.31 37.73
CA ASP A 399 -1.36 24.34 37.47
C ASP A 399 -0.92 25.38 36.38
N ASN A 400 0.37 25.51 36.14
CA ASN A 400 0.94 26.44 35.15
C ASN A 400 1.32 25.77 33.83
N HIS A 401 0.97 24.51 33.62
CA HIS A 401 1.21 23.83 32.35
C HIS A 401 0.39 24.52 31.23
N LYS A 402 1.04 24.73 30.09
CA LYS A 402 0.38 25.34 28.93
C LYS A 402 0.08 24.29 27.89
N PHE A 403 -1.17 24.15 27.57
CA PHE A 403 -1.62 23.36 26.44
C PHE A 403 -1.76 24.22 25.18
N PRO A 404 -1.76 23.64 23.97
CA PRO A 404 -2.29 24.29 22.79
C PRO A 404 -3.74 24.74 23.05
N GLU A 405 -4.15 25.88 22.47
CA GLU A 405 -5.43 26.53 22.73
C GLU A 405 -6.62 25.56 22.65
N ARG A 406 -6.65 24.71 21.61
CA ARG A 406 -7.71 23.71 21.42
C ARG A 406 -7.80 22.71 22.58
N TRP A 407 -6.67 22.37 23.20
CA TRP A 407 -6.56 21.34 24.22
C TRP A 407 -6.41 21.90 25.63
N ASP A 408 -6.76 23.18 25.84
CA ASP A 408 -6.67 23.83 27.16
C ASP A 408 -7.72 23.28 28.14
N SER A 409 -8.90 22.90 27.65
CA SER A 409 -9.96 22.28 28.45
C SER A 409 -9.62 20.83 28.83
N ILE A 410 -9.74 20.50 30.10
CA ILE A 410 -9.58 19.14 30.61
C ILE A 410 -10.65 18.19 30.04
N ASP A 411 -11.90 18.66 29.93
CA ASP A 411 -13.00 17.88 29.39
C ASP A 411 -12.74 17.53 27.92
N ASP A 412 -12.27 18.50 27.12
CA ASP A 412 -11.91 18.26 25.71
C ASP A 412 -10.79 17.22 25.58
N ARG A 413 -9.82 17.18 26.50
CA ARG A 413 -8.76 16.18 26.48
C ARG A 413 -9.27 14.77 26.84
N TYR A 414 -10.24 14.65 27.74
CA TYR A 414 -10.91 13.38 28.03
C TYR A 414 -11.72 12.89 26.83
N ASP A 415 -12.53 13.77 26.22
CA ASP A 415 -13.33 13.44 25.05
C ASP A 415 -12.44 13.06 23.86
N ALA A 416 -11.35 13.78 23.62
CA ALA A 416 -10.38 13.45 22.60
C ALA A 416 -9.75 12.06 22.80
N ARG A 417 -9.40 11.74 24.04
CA ARG A 417 -8.85 10.41 24.38
C ARG A 417 -9.86 9.29 24.16
N GLU A 418 -11.14 9.51 24.47
CA GLU A 418 -12.20 8.54 24.22
C GLU A 418 -12.35 8.27 22.72
N ILE A 419 -12.43 9.32 21.90
CA ILE A 419 -12.49 9.22 20.41
C ILE A 419 -11.29 8.45 19.87
N ILE A 420 -10.06 8.78 20.32
CA ILE A 420 -8.86 8.08 19.88
C ILE A 420 -8.88 6.62 20.36
N GLY A 421 -9.32 6.37 21.60
CA GLY A 421 -9.43 5.03 22.17
C GLY A 421 -10.32 4.11 21.36
N GLU A 422 -11.51 4.56 20.98
CA GLU A 422 -12.43 3.82 20.11
C GLU A 422 -11.81 3.50 18.74
N GLN A 423 -11.10 4.46 18.14
CA GLN A 423 -10.40 4.24 16.87
C GLN A 423 -9.27 3.23 17.02
N LEU A 424 -8.49 3.28 18.10
CA LEU A 424 -7.42 2.31 18.35
C LEU A 424 -7.97 0.89 18.53
N ASP A 425 -9.11 0.73 19.19
CA ASP A 425 -9.78 -0.57 19.35
C ASP A 425 -10.22 -1.13 17.98
N LEU A 426 -10.76 -0.28 17.11
CA LEU A 426 -11.12 -0.67 15.74
C LEU A 426 -9.88 -1.02 14.90
N LEU A 427 -8.78 -0.29 15.05
CA LEU A 427 -7.51 -0.59 14.37
C LEU A 427 -6.88 -1.88 14.90
N GLU A 428 -7.03 -2.21 16.18
CA GLU A 428 -6.61 -3.51 16.71
C GLU A 428 -7.45 -4.66 16.13
N TRP A 429 -8.77 -4.49 16.02
CA TRP A 429 -9.62 -5.44 15.30
C TRP A 429 -9.14 -5.60 13.84
N ALA A 430 -8.84 -4.50 13.15
CA ALA A 430 -8.29 -4.53 11.78
C ALA A 430 -6.95 -5.27 11.72
N ARG A 431 -6.08 -5.10 12.73
CA ARG A 431 -4.80 -5.81 12.85
C ARG A 431 -5.00 -7.33 12.95
N GLN A 432 -6.01 -7.79 13.69
CA GLN A 432 -6.34 -9.20 13.79
C GLN A 432 -6.83 -9.75 12.43
N LYS A 433 -7.68 -9.01 11.73
CA LYS A 433 -8.15 -9.40 10.40
C LYS A 433 -7.04 -9.44 9.36
N ARG A 434 -6.09 -8.51 9.43
CA ARG A 434 -4.87 -8.56 8.62
C ARG A 434 -4.07 -9.82 8.91
N LEU A 435 -3.90 -10.20 10.18
CA LEU A 435 -3.18 -11.43 10.56
C LEU A 435 -3.89 -12.69 10.04
N GLU A 436 -5.23 -12.73 10.05
CA GLU A 436 -6.02 -13.84 9.50
C GLU A 436 -5.74 -14.01 8.00
N VAL A 437 -5.83 -12.95 7.20
CA VAL A 437 -5.59 -13.03 5.74
C VAL A 437 -4.15 -13.38 5.41
N LEU A 438 -3.18 -12.84 6.15
CA LEU A 438 -1.77 -13.17 5.96
C LEU A 438 -1.49 -14.64 6.30
N ARG A 439 -2.07 -15.18 7.37
CA ARG A 439 -1.93 -16.60 7.74
C ARG A 439 -2.62 -17.55 6.77
N ALA A 440 -3.69 -17.12 6.12
CA ALA A 440 -4.33 -17.90 5.05
C ALA A 440 -3.41 -17.97 3.80
N GLY A 441 -2.75 -16.86 3.47
CA GLY A 441 -1.83 -16.79 2.32
C GLY A 441 -0.49 -17.45 2.56
N TYR A 442 0.12 -17.23 3.73
CA TYR A 442 1.48 -17.69 4.04
C TYR A 442 1.46 -18.79 5.09
N ILE A 443 1.90 -19.98 4.73
CA ILE A 443 1.95 -21.14 5.61
C ILE A 443 3.41 -21.53 5.87
N LEU A 444 3.81 -21.59 7.13
CA LEU A 444 5.07 -22.22 7.53
C LEU A 444 4.87 -23.75 7.47
N GLY A 445 5.43 -24.36 6.44
CA GLY A 445 5.33 -25.78 6.14
C GLY A 445 6.31 -26.64 6.95
N ASP A 446 6.85 -27.67 6.34
CA ASP A 446 7.74 -28.62 6.99
C ASP A 446 9.12 -28.02 7.30
N ILE A 447 9.72 -28.45 8.40
CA ILE A 447 11.13 -28.22 8.73
C ILE A 447 11.80 -29.59 8.70
N VAL A 448 12.76 -29.77 7.79
CA VAL A 448 13.43 -31.04 7.56
C VAL A 448 14.90 -30.93 7.94
N THR A 449 15.33 -31.72 8.91
CA THR A 449 16.75 -31.86 9.26
C THR A 449 17.45 -32.67 8.21
N GLU A 450 18.52 -32.14 7.64
CA GLU A 450 19.36 -32.83 6.64
C GLU A 450 20.65 -33.36 7.28
N ARG A 451 21.19 -32.67 8.29
CA ARG A 451 22.37 -33.06 9.08
C ARG A 451 22.27 -32.52 10.50
N ALA A 452 22.71 -33.27 11.46
CA ALA A 452 22.88 -32.83 12.84
C ALA A 452 23.95 -33.70 13.52
N ASP A 453 25.22 -33.32 13.35
CA ASP A 453 26.41 -34.03 13.84
C ASP A 453 27.56 -33.05 14.15
N ALA A 454 28.75 -33.59 14.43
CA ALA A 454 29.94 -32.79 14.76
C ALA A 454 30.43 -31.90 13.58
N GLU A 455 30.02 -32.21 12.34
CA GLU A 455 30.40 -31.44 11.14
C GLU A 455 29.44 -30.27 10.91
N GLY A 456 28.29 -30.22 11.62
CA GLY A 456 27.37 -29.09 11.55
C GLY A 456 25.91 -29.50 11.65
N ILE A 457 25.06 -28.47 11.63
CA ILE A 457 23.60 -28.62 11.57
C ILE A 457 23.13 -28.06 10.22
N ALA A 458 22.48 -28.88 9.41
CA ALA A 458 21.85 -28.43 8.18
C ALA A 458 20.36 -28.81 8.20
N PHE A 459 19.51 -27.85 7.84
CA PHE A 459 18.06 -28.07 7.76
C PHE A 459 17.44 -27.12 6.74
N LYS A 460 16.26 -27.47 6.28
CA LYS A 460 15.47 -26.60 5.39
C LYS A 460 14.09 -26.36 5.92
N VAL A 461 13.55 -25.21 5.59
CA VAL A 461 12.26 -24.69 6.04
C VAL A 461 11.39 -24.39 4.83
N GLN A 462 10.19 -24.93 4.82
CA GLN A 462 9.22 -24.74 3.75
C GLN A 462 8.30 -23.56 4.05
N VAL A 463 8.10 -22.69 3.04
CA VAL A 463 7.04 -21.68 3.02
C VAL A 463 6.12 -21.98 1.84
N LYS A 464 4.81 -22.02 2.09
CA LYS A 464 3.78 -22.36 1.08
C LYS A 464 2.85 -21.17 0.87
N ASN A 465 2.35 -21.05 -0.37
CA ASN A 465 1.14 -20.31 -0.63
C ASN A 465 -0.07 -21.19 -0.30
N GLY A 466 -0.83 -20.82 0.74
CA GLY A 466 -2.02 -21.57 1.17
C GLY A 466 -3.25 -21.31 0.31
N MET A 467 -3.14 -20.37 -0.65
CA MET A 467 -4.25 -19.91 -1.48
C MET A 467 -4.02 -20.27 -2.95
N ASP A 468 -5.11 -20.33 -3.69
CA ASP A 468 -5.10 -20.67 -5.10
C ASP A 468 -5.57 -19.54 -6.01
N GLY A 469 -5.70 -18.31 -5.44
CA GLY A 469 -6.22 -17.14 -6.12
C GLY A 469 -5.17 -16.29 -6.84
N HIS A 470 -3.99 -16.15 -6.26
CA HIS A 470 -2.90 -15.32 -6.79
C HIS A 470 -1.58 -15.67 -6.09
N ASN A 471 -0.47 -15.08 -6.51
CA ASN A 471 0.82 -15.23 -5.85
C ASN A 471 0.82 -14.62 -4.43
N VAL A 472 1.77 -15.01 -3.60
CA VAL A 472 2.05 -14.36 -2.32
C VAL A 472 3.55 -14.06 -2.21
N PRO A 473 3.94 -12.78 -2.01
CA PRO A 473 3.12 -11.57 -2.10
C PRO A 473 2.59 -11.32 -3.52
N THR A 474 1.52 -10.54 -3.60
CA THR A 474 0.88 -10.10 -4.85
C THR A 474 0.77 -8.58 -4.88
N GLY A 475 0.20 -8.04 -5.95
CA GLY A 475 0.05 -6.60 -6.16
C GLY A 475 1.39 -5.94 -6.44
N PHE A 476 1.74 -4.91 -5.67
CA PHE A 476 3.02 -4.23 -5.73
C PHE A 476 4.08 -5.01 -4.93
N SER A 477 4.46 -6.17 -5.45
CA SER A 477 5.25 -7.18 -4.72
C SER A 477 6.69 -6.73 -4.39
N GLY A 478 7.23 -5.70 -5.05
CA GLY A 478 8.51 -5.08 -4.71
C GLY A 478 8.50 -4.36 -3.36
N GLU A 479 7.32 -3.96 -2.89
CA GLU A 479 7.13 -3.30 -1.61
C GLU A 479 6.51 -4.20 -0.54
N ARG A 480 6.56 -5.52 -0.74
CA ARG A 480 6.02 -6.51 0.21
C ARG A 480 7.15 -7.34 0.78
N LEU A 481 7.53 -7.05 2.02
CA LEU A 481 8.60 -7.78 2.70
C LEU A 481 8.01 -8.94 3.51
N VAL A 482 8.28 -10.17 3.06
CA VAL A 482 7.95 -11.40 3.78
C VAL A 482 9.17 -12.30 3.77
N TRP A 483 9.62 -12.74 4.96
CA TRP A 483 10.87 -13.48 5.09
C TRP A 483 10.85 -14.48 6.25
N LEU A 484 11.84 -15.37 6.25
CA LEU A 484 12.15 -16.23 7.40
C LEU A 484 13.25 -15.59 8.25
N GLU A 485 12.97 -15.44 9.55
CA GLU A 485 13.97 -15.19 10.58
C GLU A 485 14.30 -16.52 11.27
N VAL A 486 15.56 -16.90 11.26
CA VAL A 486 16.05 -18.15 11.85
C VAL A 486 17.18 -17.85 12.82
N MET A 487 17.02 -18.32 14.05
CA MET A 487 18.04 -18.18 15.11
C MET A 487 18.31 -19.55 15.72
N VAL A 488 19.58 -19.95 15.77
CA VAL A 488 20.00 -21.19 16.45
C VAL A 488 20.81 -20.83 17.71
N LYS A 489 20.40 -21.43 18.83
CA LYS A 489 21.05 -21.30 20.13
C LYS A 489 21.56 -22.66 20.60
N ASP A 490 22.69 -22.66 21.30
CA ASP A 490 23.17 -23.83 22.03
C ASP A 490 22.42 -24.02 23.38
N SER A 491 22.79 -25.06 24.12
CA SER A 491 22.19 -25.41 25.41
C SER A 491 22.38 -24.33 26.48
N SER A 492 23.39 -23.46 26.34
CA SER A 492 23.63 -22.32 27.24
C SER A 492 22.82 -21.05 26.87
N GLY A 493 22.13 -21.09 25.74
CA GLY A 493 21.39 -19.94 25.18
C GLY A 493 22.23 -19.01 24.30
N LYS A 494 23.51 -19.36 24.03
CA LYS A 494 24.37 -18.60 23.14
C LYS A 494 23.89 -18.75 21.71
N VAL A 495 23.75 -17.64 21.00
CA VAL A 495 23.41 -17.62 19.56
C VAL A 495 24.63 -18.08 18.77
N VAL A 496 24.47 -19.14 17.98
CA VAL A 496 25.50 -19.72 17.10
C VAL A 496 25.21 -19.49 15.61
N PHE A 497 23.98 -19.12 15.27
CA PHE A 497 23.60 -18.80 13.91
C PHE A 497 22.40 -17.87 13.89
N VAL A 498 22.37 -16.95 12.94
CA VAL A 498 21.22 -16.08 12.66
C VAL A 498 21.13 -15.77 11.18
N SER A 499 19.91 -15.77 10.65
CA SER A 499 19.56 -15.36 9.29
C SER A 499 18.21 -14.65 9.33
N GLY A 500 18.03 -13.63 8.48
CA GLY A 500 16.81 -12.83 8.45
C GLY A 500 16.72 -11.80 9.58
N ASP A 501 17.81 -11.55 10.29
CA ASP A 501 17.95 -10.45 11.23
C ASP A 501 18.12 -9.12 10.48
N ARG A 502 17.89 -8.03 11.20
CA ARG A 502 17.93 -6.67 10.64
C ARG A 502 19.28 -6.01 10.88
N ASP A 503 19.64 -5.13 9.95
CA ASP A 503 20.73 -4.18 10.13
C ASP A 503 20.32 -3.03 11.10
N PRO A 504 21.22 -2.12 11.49
CA PRO A 504 20.89 -1.01 12.37
C PRO A 504 19.84 -0.04 11.82
N ASN A 505 19.60 0.01 10.52
CA ASN A 505 18.53 0.82 9.92
C ASN A 505 17.17 0.11 9.95
N GLY A 506 17.16 -1.20 10.23
CA GLY A 506 15.96 -2.03 10.20
C GLY A 506 15.70 -2.72 8.85
N ASP A 507 16.64 -2.65 7.88
CA ASP A 507 16.61 -3.44 6.66
C ASP A 507 17.08 -4.88 6.92
N LEU A 508 16.73 -5.80 6.03
CA LEU A 508 17.34 -7.12 6.04
C LEU A 508 18.78 -7.02 5.54
N ARG A 509 19.66 -7.95 5.97
CA ARG A 509 21.05 -7.98 5.54
C ARG A 509 21.19 -8.55 4.12
N ASP A 510 20.49 -7.96 3.17
CA ASP A 510 20.53 -8.29 1.74
C ASP A 510 21.16 -7.17 0.90
N GLY A 511 20.89 -7.18 -0.41
CA GLY A 511 21.38 -6.18 -1.34
C GLY A 511 20.85 -4.76 -1.10
N HIS A 512 19.79 -4.58 -0.30
CA HIS A 512 19.21 -3.26 0.01
C HIS A 512 19.89 -2.59 1.21
N SER A 513 20.55 -3.36 2.08
CA SER A 513 21.20 -2.82 3.27
C SER A 513 22.40 -1.92 2.92
N SER A 514 22.34 -0.67 3.33
CA SER A 514 23.47 0.26 3.21
C SER A 514 24.69 -0.20 4.01
N TYR A 515 24.51 -0.92 5.10
CA TYR A 515 25.59 -1.48 5.91
C TYR A 515 26.30 -2.63 5.20
N VAL A 516 25.57 -3.48 4.48
CA VAL A 516 26.14 -4.54 3.64
C VAL A 516 26.93 -3.91 2.49
N HIS A 517 26.38 -2.89 1.81
CA HIS A 517 27.07 -2.19 0.73
C HIS A 517 28.35 -1.51 1.19
N ALA A 518 28.35 -0.95 2.39
CA ALA A 518 29.52 -0.33 2.99
C ALA A 518 30.57 -1.35 3.52
N GLY A 519 30.28 -2.65 3.43
CA GLY A 519 31.14 -3.69 3.99
C GLY A 519 31.22 -3.70 5.53
N LYS A 520 30.29 -3.03 6.21
CA LYS A 520 30.27 -2.96 7.69
C LYS A 520 29.68 -4.21 8.32
N ILE A 521 28.74 -4.86 7.64
CA ILE A 521 28.16 -6.15 8.03
C ILE A 521 28.16 -7.10 6.83
N GLU A 522 28.12 -8.41 7.11
CA GLU A 522 28.10 -9.41 6.06
C GLU A 522 26.71 -9.59 5.46
N LEU A 523 26.68 -9.84 4.15
CA LEU A 523 25.49 -10.26 3.43
C LEU A 523 24.97 -11.59 4.02
N ASP A 524 23.67 -11.67 4.30
CA ASP A 524 23.02 -12.92 4.72
C ASP A 524 22.80 -13.83 3.50
N GLN A 525 23.66 -14.82 3.36
CA GLN A 525 23.62 -15.79 2.25
C GLN A 525 22.49 -16.81 2.39
N TYR A 526 21.88 -16.92 3.58
CA TYR A 526 20.83 -17.90 3.90
C TYR A 526 19.45 -17.29 3.89
N LEU A 527 19.32 -15.98 3.66
CA LEU A 527 18.05 -15.26 3.71
C LEU A 527 17.06 -15.79 2.68
N LEU A 528 15.92 -16.32 3.16
CA LEU A 528 14.73 -16.49 2.34
C LEU A 528 13.83 -15.25 2.49
N SER A 529 13.81 -14.39 1.49
CA SER A 529 12.88 -13.27 1.34
C SER A 529 12.06 -13.44 0.08
N LEU A 530 10.77 -13.13 0.18
CA LEU A 530 9.83 -13.19 -0.96
C LEU A 530 9.64 -11.82 -1.63
N GLN A 531 10.35 -10.79 -1.20
CA GLN A 531 10.32 -9.47 -1.83
C GLN A 531 10.81 -9.56 -3.28
N SER A 532 10.03 -9.02 -4.20
CA SER A 532 10.43 -8.90 -5.61
C SER A 532 11.36 -7.72 -5.82
N TYR A 533 12.16 -7.74 -6.89
CA TYR A 533 13.09 -6.67 -7.23
C TYR A 533 12.70 -6.00 -8.55
N PHE A 534 12.88 -4.68 -8.62
CA PHE A 534 12.79 -3.95 -9.88
C PHE A 534 14.17 -3.89 -10.51
N VAL A 535 14.30 -4.40 -11.72
CA VAL A 535 15.58 -4.46 -12.40
C VAL A 535 15.50 -3.83 -13.78
N THR A 536 16.56 -3.12 -14.18
CA THR A 536 16.76 -2.64 -15.55
C THR A 536 17.95 -3.34 -16.18
N GLN A 537 17.89 -3.52 -17.49
CA GLN A 537 19.02 -4.07 -18.24
C GLN A 537 20.04 -2.98 -18.50
N ASN A 538 21.29 -3.25 -18.15
CA ASN A 538 22.41 -2.40 -18.51
C ASN A 538 22.80 -2.62 -19.97
N GLY A 539 23.09 -1.57 -20.73
CA GLY A 539 23.53 -1.65 -22.13
C GLY A 539 24.84 -2.41 -22.36
N ARG A 540 25.59 -2.74 -21.30
CA ARG A 540 26.79 -3.59 -21.34
C ARG A 540 26.56 -5.05 -20.94
N GLY A 541 25.30 -5.45 -20.77
CA GLY A 541 24.89 -6.72 -20.19
C GLY A 541 24.90 -6.69 -18.65
N GLY A 542 24.02 -7.44 -18.04
CA GLY A 542 23.77 -7.42 -16.60
C GLY A 542 22.55 -6.58 -16.24
N GLU A 543 22.14 -6.67 -14.98
CA GLU A 543 20.93 -6.04 -14.44
C GLU A 543 21.32 -5.08 -13.32
N ILE A 544 20.55 -3.99 -13.23
CA ILE A 544 20.65 -3.00 -12.16
C ILE A 544 19.34 -3.03 -11.41
N GLU A 545 19.40 -3.20 -10.11
CA GLU A 545 18.26 -3.16 -9.23
C GLU A 545 17.89 -1.72 -8.88
N HIS A 546 16.59 -1.44 -8.81
CA HIS A 546 16.02 -0.17 -8.42
C HIS A 546 15.05 -0.38 -7.25
N VAL A 547 15.08 0.54 -6.30
CA VAL A 547 14.10 0.59 -5.19
C VAL A 547 12.78 1.17 -5.68
N ILE A 548 12.82 2.16 -6.57
CA ILE A 548 11.63 2.85 -7.10
C ILE A 548 11.55 2.59 -8.61
N PRO A 549 10.45 2.03 -9.12
CA PRO A 549 10.25 1.91 -10.56
C PRO A 549 9.99 3.30 -11.16
N ILE A 550 10.75 3.64 -12.19
CA ILE A 550 10.59 4.92 -12.91
C ILE A 550 9.74 4.66 -14.15
N PRO A 551 8.57 5.34 -14.30
CA PRO A 551 7.65 5.06 -15.40
C PRO A 551 8.20 5.46 -16.78
N TYR A 552 9.27 6.27 -16.81
CA TYR A 552 9.92 6.71 -18.05
C TYR A 552 11.44 6.77 -17.91
N PRO A 553 12.20 6.52 -18.98
CA PRO A 553 13.62 6.90 -19.02
C PRO A 553 13.72 8.42 -18.88
N VAL A 554 14.34 8.90 -17.82
CA VAL A 554 14.49 10.35 -17.53
C VAL A 554 15.17 11.08 -18.71
N THR A 555 16.07 10.40 -19.41
CA THR A 555 16.75 10.92 -20.59
C THR A 555 15.84 11.08 -21.83
N ALA A 556 14.70 10.41 -21.86
CA ALA A 556 13.74 10.51 -22.96
C ALA A 556 12.70 11.62 -22.77
N LEU A 557 12.59 12.17 -21.57
CA LEU A 557 11.69 13.29 -21.27
C LEU A 557 12.35 14.63 -21.65
N PRO A 558 11.64 15.56 -22.23
CA PRO A 558 10.22 15.59 -22.64
C PRO A 558 9.98 15.15 -24.09
N ARG A 559 10.90 14.48 -24.73
CA ARG A 559 10.94 14.33 -26.19
C ARG A 559 9.96 13.29 -26.75
N VAL A 560 9.87 12.12 -26.16
CA VAL A 560 9.05 11.02 -26.71
C VAL A 560 8.60 10.10 -25.58
N LEU A 561 7.31 9.81 -25.53
CA LEU A 561 6.84 8.64 -24.80
C LEU A 561 7.36 7.39 -25.52
N PRO A 562 7.97 6.42 -24.84
CA PRO A 562 8.37 5.17 -25.46
C PRO A 562 7.17 4.56 -26.17
N SER A 563 7.30 4.29 -27.46
CA SER A 563 6.21 3.68 -28.22
C SER A 563 6.10 2.21 -27.80
N PRO A 564 4.94 1.74 -27.30
CA PRO A 564 4.72 0.31 -27.05
C PRO A 564 4.91 -0.54 -28.31
N LEU A 565 4.76 0.07 -29.49
CA LEU A 565 4.96 -0.59 -30.77
C LEU A 565 6.42 -0.93 -31.05
N SER A 566 7.38 -0.11 -30.60
CA SER A 566 8.79 -0.42 -30.78
C SER A 566 9.21 -1.68 -30.00
N LEU A 567 8.67 -1.89 -28.80
CA LEU A 567 8.91 -3.09 -27.99
C LEU A 567 8.37 -4.36 -28.65
N VAL A 568 7.24 -4.28 -29.33
CA VAL A 568 6.61 -5.44 -29.98
C VAL A 568 7.26 -5.77 -31.31
N PHE A 569 7.61 -4.76 -32.12
CA PHE A 569 8.09 -4.95 -33.49
C PHE A 569 9.61 -4.95 -33.61
N THR A 570 10.34 -4.31 -32.71
CA THR A 570 11.80 -4.27 -32.75
C THR A 570 12.46 -5.37 -31.92
N GLY A 571 11.68 -6.08 -31.10
CA GLY A 571 12.21 -7.11 -30.21
C GLY A 571 13.09 -6.58 -29.07
N GLU A 572 13.07 -5.28 -28.83
CA GLU A 572 13.74 -4.69 -27.68
C GLU A 572 13.07 -5.17 -26.38
N PRO A 573 13.82 -5.75 -25.43
CA PRO A 573 13.25 -6.13 -24.15
C PRO A 573 12.81 -4.88 -23.39
N PRO A 574 11.79 -4.95 -22.54
CA PRO A 574 11.44 -3.86 -21.63
C PRO A 574 12.67 -3.45 -20.82
N THR A 575 12.90 -2.14 -20.73
CA THR A 575 14.05 -1.59 -19.98
C THR A 575 13.96 -1.89 -18.50
N GLU A 576 12.74 -2.05 -18.00
CA GLU A 576 12.45 -2.39 -16.61
C GLU A 576 11.63 -3.66 -16.52
N ARG A 577 11.90 -4.47 -15.52
CA ARG A 577 11.13 -5.68 -15.22
C ARG A 577 11.05 -5.93 -13.72
N ASN A 578 10.02 -6.65 -13.32
CA ASN A 578 9.87 -7.16 -11.97
C ASN A 578 10.45 -8.57 -11.89
N HIS A 579 11.54 -8.74 -11.12
CA HIS A 579 12.08 -10.04 -10.79
C HIS A 579 11.29 -10.64 -9.64
N LYS A 580 10.28 -11.43 -9.97
CA LYS A 580 9.35 -12.01 -8.99
C LYS A 580 10.01 -13.10 -8.16
N ARG A 581 9.88 -13.00 -6.84
CA ARG A 581 10.31 -14.01 -5.86
C ARG A 581 9.14 -14.61 -5.07
N GLY A 582 7.94 -14.13 -5.28
CA GLY A 582 6.72 -14.65 -4.65
C GLY A 582 6.47 -16.13 -4.95
N ILE A 583 5.52 -16.69 -4.24
CA ILE A 583 5.10 -18.09 -4.36
C ILE A 583 3.80 -18.12 -5.16
N GLU A 584 3.81 -18.85 -6.26
CA GLU A 584 2.63 -19.10 -7.11
C GLU A 584 1.49 -19.76 -6.33
N PRO A 585 0.25 -19.71 -6.82
CA PRO A 585 -0.90 -20.35 -6.19
C PRO A 585 -0.62 -21.81 -5.85
N LEU A 586 -0.82 -22.20 -4.58
CA LEU A 586 -0.55 -23.54 -4.03
C LEU A 586 0.93 -24.00 -4.13
N GLY A 587 1.82 -23.12 -4.54
CA GLY A 587 3.26 -23.39 -4.66
C GLY A 587 4.00 -23.31 -3.33
N GLN A 588 5.31 -23.46 -3.40
CA GLN A 588 6.19 -23.45 -2.22
C GLN A 588 7.59 -22.95 -2.53
N ARG A 589 8.30 -22.51 -1.47
CA ARG A 589 9.74 -22.19 -1.48
C ARG A 589 10.41 -22.85 -0.28
N TRP A 590 11.71 -23.11 -0.41
CA TRP A 590 12.53 -23.68 0.66
C TRP A 590 13.66 -22.73 1.01
N GLY A 591 13.78 -22.38 2.29
CA GLY A 591 14.99 -21.76 2.86
C GLY A 591 15.93 -22.87 3.34
N HIS A 592 17.22 -22.77 3.01
CA HIS A 592 18.26 -23.73 3.40
C HIS A 592 19.20 -23.06 4.40
N TYR A 593 19.45 -23.70 5.53
CA TYR A 593 20.22 -23.17 6.63
C TYR A 593 21.30 -24.14 7.05
N GLU A 594 22.51 -23.62 7.24
CA GLU A 594 23.66 -24.41 7.66
C GLU A 594 24.44 -23.71 8.79
N VAL A 595 24.48 -24.34 9.95
CA VAL A 595 25.36 -23.98 11.06
C VAL A 595 26.64 -24.79 10.90
N LYS A 596 27.72 -24.13 10.50
CA LYS A 596 29.01 -24.80 10.29
C LYS A 596 29.62 -25.23 11.61
N ALA A 597 30.44 -26.29 11.61
CA ALA A 597 31.11 -26.84 12.78
C ALA A 597 31.88 -25.78 13.60
N ASN A 598 32.53 -24.83 12.93
CA ASN A 598 33.31 -23.77 13.59
C ASN A 598 32.45 -22.72 14.32
N ALA A 599 31.16 -22.65 14.04
CA ALA A 599 30.20 -21.80 14.75
C ALA A 599 29.56 -22.53 15.95
N MET A 600 29.65 -23.85 15.99
CA MET A 600 29.10 -24.67 17.07
C MET A 600 29.97 -24.61 18.34
N THR A 601 29.34 -24.80 19.48
CA THR A 601 30.00 -24.76 20.81
C THR A 601 30.36 -26.15 21.36
N GLY A 602 30.14 -27.21 20.56
CA GLY A 602 30.45 -28.60 20.91
C GLY A 602 29.23 -29.51 20.87
N THR A 603 29.29 -30.62 21.60
CA THR A 603 28.19 -31.58 21.72
C THR A 603 27.05 -31.05 22.62
N GLY A 604 25.86 -31.57 22.47
CA GLY A 604 24.68 -31.21 23.26
C GLY A 604 23.49 -30.73 22.43
N ALA A 605 22.52 -30.16 23.12
CA ALA A 605 21.28 -29.69 22.49
C ALA A 605 21.46 -28.30 21.84
N TYR A 606 20.90 -28.18 20.63
CA TYR A 606 20.74 -26.90 19.91
C TYR A 606 19.28 -26.69 19.61
N THR A 607 18.81 -25.45 19.70
CA THR A 607 17.42 -25.10 19.39
C THR A 607 17.40 -24.03 18.31
N ALA A 608 16.76 -24.36 17.17
CA ALA A 608 16.45 -23.36 16.15
C ALA A 608 15.03 -22.83 16.36
N THR A 609 14.91 -21.51 16.47
CA THR A 609 13.63 -20.79 16.39
C THR A 609 13.48 -20.25 14.99
N VAL A 610 12.37 -20.59 14.32
CA VAL A 610 12.04 -20.19 12.95
C VAL A 610 10.78 -19.34 13.01
N LYS A 611 10.84 -18.12 12.48
CA LYS A 611 9.69 -17.23 12.34
C LYS A 611 9.46 -16.87 10.87
N LEU A 612 8.21 -16.87 10.43
CA LEU A 612 7.79 -16.27 9.18
C LEU A 612 7.16 -14.93 9.49
N ILE A 613 7.74 -13.86 8.95
CA ILE A 613 7.40 -12.48 9.31
C ILE A 613 6.95 -11.73 8.06
N SER A 614 5.95 -10.85 8.21
CA SER A 614 5.46 -9.95 7.17
C SER A 614 5.54 -8.49 7.63
N GLN A 615 6.11 -7.64 6.78
CA GLN A 615 6.13 -6.19 6.89
C GLN A 615 5.64 -5.59 5.57
N PRO A 616 4.66 -4.67 5.58
CA PRO A 616 4.05 -4.20 4.33
C PRO A 616 5.00 -3.39 3.45
N VAL A 617 5.87 -2.58 4.05
CA VAL A 617 6.80 -1.69 3.33
C VAL A 617 8.22 -1.88 3.87
N PRO A 618 9.21 -2.13 3.00
CA PRO A 618 10.61 -2.24 3.43
C PRO A 618 11.19 -0.87 3.80
N VAL A 619 12.16 -0.87 4.71
CA VAL A 619 12.79 0.38 5.20
C VAL A 619 13.56 1.10 4.11
N ASN A 620 14.20 0.38 3.20
CA ASN A 620 14.93 0.96 2.07
C ASN A 620 14.06 1.87 1.19
N LEU A 621 12.76 1.59 1.06
CA LEU A 621 11.84 2.49 0.37
C LEU A 621 11.69 3.83 1.11
N ILE A 622 11.56 3.80 2.44
CA ILE A 622 11.46 5.03 3.24
C ILE A 622 12.72 5.88 3.06
N ILE A 623 13.89 5.25 3.07
CA ILE A 623 15.16 5.94 2.81
C ILE A 623 15.20 6.54 1.40
N ALA A 624 14.66 5.83 0.41
CA ALA A 624 14.66 6.29 -0.98
C ALA A 624 13.71 7.47 -1.26
N ILE A 625 12.66 7.64 -0.44
CA ILE A 625 11.67 8.71 -0.62
C ILE A 625 11.74 9.83 0.41
N GLN A 626 12.61 9.73 1.42
CA GLN A 626 12.63 10.66 2.56
C GLN A 626 12.95 12.11 2.19
N ASP A 627 13.65 12.35 1.09
CA ASP A 627 14.09 13.69 0.65
C ASP A 627 12.94 14.57 0.13
N VAL A 628 11.78 14.00 -0.20
CA VAL A 628 10.58 14.77 -0.55
C VAL A 628 9.69 15.08 0.66
N GLY A 629 10.06 14.58 1.85
CA GLY A 629 9.30 14.75 3.09
C GLY A 629 8.09 13.84 3.20
N PHE A 630 7.50 13.80 4.40
CA PHE A 630 6.28 13.07 4.69
C PHE A 630 5.20 14.05 5.16
N ASP A 631 3.97 13.78 4.76
CA ASP A 631 2.81 14.58 5.17
C ASP A 631 2.64 14.56 6.71
N PHE A 632 1.86 15.50 7.25
CA PHE A 632 1.61 15.67 8.68
C PHE A 632 2.86 15.99 9.52
N GLY A 633 3.94 16.47 8.90
CA GLY A 633 5.19 16.77 9.60
C GLY A 633 5.93 15.54 10.15
N LEU A 634 5.61 14.34 9.63
CA LEU A 634 6.24 13.12 10.09
C LEU A 634 7.70 13.03 9.68
N THR A 635 8.56 12.62 10.60
CA THR A 635 9.98 12.37 10.30
C THR A 635 10.16 11.01 9.63
N PRO A 636 11.22 10.83 8.80
CA PRO A 636 11.57 9.52 8.25
C PRO A 636 11.77 8.44 9.33
N ALA A 637 12.35 8.82 10.46
CA ALA A 637 12.56 7.93 11.60
C ALA A 637 11.23 7.45 12.20
N HIS A 638 10.26 8.36 12.36
CA HIS A 638 8.92 8.00 12.84
C HIS A 638 8.27 6.97 11.92
N VAL A 639 8.17 7.26 10.62
CA VAL A 639 7.53 6.36 9.63
C VAL A 639 8.23 5.00 9.60
N ARG A 640 9.56 4.98 9.60
CA ARG A 640 10.36 3.75 9.65
C ARG A 640 10.05 2.93 10.90
N ASN A 641 10.08 3.55 12.08
CA ASN A 641 9.87 2.86 13.35
C ASN A 641 8.45 2.27 13.45
N GLU A 642 7.43 2.98 12.99
CA GLU A 642 6.05 2.47 12.94
C GLU A 642 5.94 1.27 11.98
N LEU A 643 6.62 1.28 10.83
CA LEU A 643 6.64 0.15 9.91
C LEU A 643 7.35 -1.08 10.50
N ILE A 644 8.44 -0.88 11.22
CA ILE A 644 9.15 -1.96 11.91
C ILE A 644 8.29 -2.53 13.05
N ALA A 645 7.69 -1.67 13.87
CA ALA A 645 6.82 -2.06 14.99
C ALA A 645 5.56 -2.80 14.50
N GLY A 646 5.03 -2.41 13.36
CA GLY A 646 3.85 -3.04 12.75
C GLY A 646 4.12 -4.35 12.00
N ALA A 647 5.37 -4.81 11.93
CA ALA A 647 5.69 -6.13 11.37
C ALA A 647 5.01 -7.24 12.19
N GLN A 648 4.46 -8.24 11.51
CA GLN A 648 3.71 -9.32 12.15
C GLN A 648 4.44 -10.66 12.01
N VAL A 649 4.63 -11.35 13.12
CA VAL A 649 5.03 -12.76 13.14
C VAL A 649 3.81 -13.60 12.77
N LEU A 650 3.78 -14.12 11.56
CA LEU A 650 2.70 -14.95 11.06
C LEU A 650 2.73 -16.33 11.72
N TRP A 651 3.92 -16.92 11.75
CA TRP A 651 4.14 -18.25 12.32
C TRP A 651 5.48 -18.29 13.04
N GLN A 652 5.53 -19.08 14.12
CA GLN A 652 6.76 -19.41 14.82
C GLN A 652 6.78 -20.89 15.14
N ARG A 653 7.94 -21.53 14.96
CA ARG A 653 8.21 -22.93 15.35
C ARG A 653 9.61 -23.06 15.93
N GLU A 654 9.77 -24.07 16.79
CA GLU A 654 11.06 -24.48 17.33
C GLU A 654 11.36 -25.91 16.91
N ILE A 655 12.63 -26.17 16.61
CA ILE A 655 13.17 -27.50 16.35
C ILE A 655 14.44 -27.69 17.18
N LYS A 656 14.63 -28.89 17.72
CA LYS A 656 15.78 -29.27 18.54
C LYS A 656 16.66 -30.26 17.78
N PHE A 657 17.96 -30.06 17.93
CA PHE A 657 19.00 -30.95 17.41
C PHE A 657 19.85 -31.44 18.58
N GLU A 658 20.20 -32.72 18.56
CA GLU A 658 21.08 -33.33 19.58
C GLU A 658 22.36 -33.74 18.89
N ILE A 659 23.46 -33.08 19.25
CA ILE A 659 24.80 -33.33 18.72
C ILE A 659 25.53 -34.27 19.71
N LYS A 660 25.84 -35.43 19.27
CA LYS A 660 26.48 -36.50 20.04
C LYS A 660 28.01 -36.39 20.07
#